data_c5f763a72ebcd4d25e8787a9655fde47
#
_entry.id   c5f763a72ebcd4d25e8787a9655fde47
#
_cell.length_a   1.000
_cell.length_b   1.000
_cell.length_c   1.000
_cell.angle_alpha   90.00
_cell.angle_beta   90.00
_cell.angle_gamma   90.00
#
_symmetry.space_group_name_H-M   'P 1'
#
loop_
_entity.id
_entity.type
_entity.pdbx_description
1 polymer ?
#
loop_
_entity_poly.entity_id
_entity_poly.type
_entity_poly.pdbx_seq_one_letter_code
_entity_poly.pdbx_strand_id
1 'polypeptide(L)'
;MTRVNVGLKFDDLITRVKSYTKDDSDLKMIKKAYNYAKEKHFGVTRMTGEPYIEHPLNVAYILAEIEADSATICAGLLHDVIEDTEVTKEQLASDFTEEIANLVDGVTKINKLNFDGNLGSSSMIATQRKILVGLCEDVRVIIVKLADRLHNMRTLWVHTEEKQKEKALETLEILTPIAHRLGMNKIKSELEDLSLRYLKPEVYYSIVEQLNQSKIERVKAVEEMKLSVSKLLNDEGITHEIKGRAKSIYSIYKKLEKGRRFNDIYDILALRVFVDTIPECYKTLGIIHSKYRPIPKRFKDYIAMPKTNMYQSLHTTVFGDFGYLFEIQIRTYEMDEVAERGIASHWAYKENNGDAKSLMKNNMEQKLQFFRSIIELNTEEERDEDFINSVKEDVFNNTIYVFTPNGDVIELPNGSTPIDFAYKIHTKVGDKMVGAIVNNNIVPLDYKLKNNDIIKINTNKNSFGPSHEWINIAKTNHAKNKIKSFFNKIEKEEYVKTGEELLTKELKKKKIPINEFLSNENISKILKEYNYKDLDELYTSIGNNSIPVNTVINVIVEENKNVKEEILLRKTNKAVDKPQLKNDILVEGIDDIKVNLASCCNPVPQDRIVGYITKGYGITVHRAMCPNVKELEERLVDVKWNELKGKKFPTNIIIHAEKKEDLLLNIIAKTTKSDVTIRTINTYTNKEDNVYEMTILVEAKENLVKFMTDLRQMKSIIDVERLIK
;
A
#
# COMPACT_ATOMS: atom_id res chain seq x y z
N MET A 1 31.07 11.52 -11.20
CA MET A 1 30.87 10.33 -12.01
C MET A 1 31.21 9.15 -11.12
N THR A 2 30.26 8.49 -10.51
CA THR A 2 30.45 7.15 -9.96
C THR A 2 30.70 6.24 -11.16
N ARG A 3 31.96 5.88 -11.40
CA ARG A 3 32.29 4.87 -12.39
C ARG A 3 31.62 3.58 -11.95
N VAL A 4 30.86 2.94 -12.83
CA VAL A 4 30.68 1.50 -12.78
C VAL A 4 32.08 0.97 -12.60
N ASN A 5 32.35 0.14 -11.59
CA ASN A 5 33.66 -0.48 -11.40
C ASN A 5 33.89 -1.41 -12.60
N VAL A 6 34.31 -0.83 -13.72
CA VAL A 6 34.75 -1.57 -14.89
C VAL A 6 36.05 -2.27 -14.47
N GLY A 7 35.93 -3.60 -14.25
CA GLY A 7 37.05 -4.42 -13.83
C GLY A 7 37.01 -4.91 -12.37
N LEU A 8 35.86 -4.86 -11.68
CA LEU A 8 35.70 -5.50 -10.35
C LEU A 8 36.03 -6.99 -10.47
N LYS A 9 36.95 -7.47 -9.66
CA LYS A 9 37.34 -8.88 -9.62
C LYS A 9 36.73 -9.56 -8.38
N PHE A 10 36.54 -10.86 -8.46
CA PHE A 10 36.06 -11.64 -7.31
C PHE A 10 36.95 -11.49 -6.07
N ASP A 11 38.27 -11.32 -6.27
CA ASP A 11 39.21 -11.11 -5.17
C ASP A 11 38.96 -9.80 -4.42
N ASP A 12 38.42 -8.76 -5.09
CA ASP A 12 38.07 -7.49 -4.45
C ASP A 12 36.87 -7.70 -3.51
N LEU A 13 35.88 -8.51 -3.94
CA LEU A 13 34.75 -8.90 -3.09
C LEU A 13 35.25 -9.65 -1.85
N ILE A 14 36.09 -10.66 -2.03
CA ILE A 14 36.62 -11.46 -0.93
C ILE A 14 37.46 -10.59 0.02
N THR A 15 38.26 -9.68 -0.50
CA THR A 15 39.07 -8.76 0.30
C THR A 15 38.16 -7.86 1.16
N ARG A 16 37.04 -7.36 0.58
CA ARG A 16 36.08 -6.54 1.30
C ARG A 16 35.35 -7.35 2.38
N VAL A 17 34.93 -8.58 2.07
CA VAL A 17 34.25 -9.44 3.05
C VAL A 17 35.17 -9.82 4.21
N LYS A 18 36.41 -10.16 3.92
CA LYS A 18 37.42 -10.46 4.96
C LYS A 18 37.70 -9.30 5.92
N SER A 19 37.40 -8.06 5.54
CA SER A 19 37.63 -6.92 6.44
C SER A 19 36.65 -6.88 7.63
N TYR A 20 35.51 -7.62 7.58
CA TYR A 20 34.51 -7.66 8.63
C TYR A 20 34.05 -9.08 9.06
N THR A 21 34.28 -10.11 8.22
CA THR A 21 33.94 -11.51 8.53
C THR A 21 35.24 -12.31 8.73
N LYS A 22 35.30 -13.08 9.83
CA LYS A 22 36.46 -13.92 10.19
C LYS A 22 36.22 -15.41 9.93
N ASP A 23 35.00 -15.81 9.56
CA ASP A 23 34.64 -17.21 9.36
C ASP A 23 35.04 -17.69 7.95
N ASP A 24 35.94 -18.68 7.91
CA ASP A 24 36.36 -19.32 6.67
C ASP A 24 35.25 -20.11 5.98
N SER A 25 34.21 -20.54 6.70
CA SER A 25 33.08 -21.26 6.12
C SER A 25 32.24 -20.32 5.22
N ASP A 26 32.03 -19.08 5.66
CA ASP A 26 31.35 -18.03 4.91
C ASP A 26 32.04 -17.69 3.61
N LEU A 27 33.37 -17.53 3.67
CA LEU A 27 34.18 -17.25 2.48
C LEU A 27 34.11 -18.39 1.48
N LYS A 28 34.07 -19.65 1.93
CA LYS A 28 33.93 -20.82 1.06
C LYS A 28 32.55 -20.85 0.41
N MET A 29 31.49 -20.51 1.16
CA MET A 29 30.12 -20.43 0.68
C MET A 29 29.97 -19.35 -0.40
N ILE A 30 30.50 -18.16 -0.17
CA ILE A 30 30.51 -17.05 -1.14
C ILE A 30 31.27 -17.45 -2.42
N LYS A 31 32.40 -18.10 -2.28
CA LYS A 31 33.16 -18.62 -3.44
C LYS A 31 32.38 -19.66 -4.23
N LYS A 32 31.67 -20.55 -3.53
CA LYS A 32 30.82 -21.56 -4.15
C LYS A 32 29.68 -20.87 -4.93
N ALA A 33 29.00 -19.87 -4.32
CA ALA A 33 27.92 -19.12 -4.94
C ALA A 33 28.39 -18.37 -6.20
N TYR A 34 29.55 -17.73 -6.17
CA TYR A 34 30.13 -17.07 -7.33
C TYR A 34 30.43 -18.04 -8.48
N ASN A 35 31.07 -19.17 -8.19
CA ASN A 35 31.40 -20.16 -9.22
C ASN A 35 30.13 -20.76 -9.82
N TYR A 36 29.11 -21.04 -9.00
CA TYR A 36 27.80 -21.55 -9.42
C TYR A 36 27.11 -20.56 -10.36
N ALA A 37 26.98 -19.28 -9.96
CA ALA A 37 26.39 -18.24 -10.80
C ALA A 37 27.16 -18.07 -12.12
N LYS A 38 28.50 -18.11 -12.07
CA LYS A 38 29.36 -18.01 -13.26
C LYS A 38 29.14 -19.18 -14.23
N GLU A 39 28.97 -20.39 -13.71
CA GLU A 39 28.70 -21.58 -14.52
C GLU A 39 27.31 -21.50 -15.16
N LYS A 40 26.29 -21.16 -14.37
CA LYS A 40 24.90 -21.12 -14.85
C LYS A 40 24.62 -20.03 -15.88
N HIS A 41 25.36 -18.91 -15.83
CA HIS A 41 25.28 -17.81 -16.81
C HIS A 41 26.40 -17.85 -17.85
N PHE A 42 27.08 -18.99 -18.01
CA PHE A 42 28.17 -19.08 -18.95
C PHE A 42 27.71 -18.80 -20.40
N GLY A 43 28.45 -17.93 -21.11
CA GLY A 43 28.12 -17.53 -22.48
C GLY A 43 27.07 -16.44 -22.62
N VAL A 44 26.42 -16.01 -21.53
CA VAL A 44 25.43 -14.91 -21.54
C VAL A 44 26.16 -13.58 -21.37
N THR A 45 25.80 -12.59 -22.19
CA THR A 45 26.31 -11.22 -22.11
C THR A 45 25.20 -10.22 -21.84
N ARG A 46 25.50 -9.16 -21.12
CA ARG A 46 24.59 -8.03 -20.91
C ARG A 46 24.49 -7.12 -22.14
N MET A 47 23.49 -6.24 -22.18
CA MET A 47 23.37 -5.20 -23.22
C MET A 47 24.57 -4.23 -23.24
N THR A 48 25.31 -4.11 -22.15
CA THR A 48 26.58 -3.37 -22.04
C THR A 48 27.74 -4.06 -22.75
N GLY A 49 27.58 -5.33 -23.18
CA GLY A 49 28.63 -6.16 -23.82
C GLY A 49 29.51 -6.95 -22.85
N GLU A 50 29.33 -6.79 -21.55
CA GLU A 50 30.09 -7.48 -20.50
C GLU A 50 29.51 -8.88 -20.21
N PRO A 51 30.32 -9.86 -19.72
CA PRO A 51 29.80 -11.14 -19.25
C PRO A 51 28.76 -10.95 -18.15
N TYR A 52 27.68 -11.76 -18.17
CA TYR A 52 26.57 -11.58 -17.24
C TYR A 52 26.98 -11.64 -15.77
N ILE A 53 27.97 -12.47 -15.42
CA ILE A 53 28.47 -12.64 -14.04
C ILE A 53 28.95 -11.33 -13.39
N GLU A 54 29.32 -10.32 -14.18
CA GLU A 54 29.74 -9.02 -13.62
C GLU A 54 28.60 -8.33 -12.88
N HIS A 55 27.33 -8.55 -13.28
CA HIS A 55 26.20 -7.98 -12.59
C HIS A 55 26.02 -8.55 -11.17
N PRO A 56 25.85 -9.86 -10.98
CA PRO A 56 25.75 -10.44 -9.63
C PRO A 56 26.98 -10.14 -8.76
N LEU A 57 28.17 -10.10 -9.37
CA LEU A 57 29.39 -9.73 -8.64
C LEU A 57 29.33 -8.28 -8.12
N ASN A 58 28.87 -7.33 -8.93
CA ASN A 58 28.70 -5.94 -8.49
C ASN A 58 27.59 -5.82 -7.43
N VAL A 59 26.47 -6.55 -7.57
CA VAL A 59 25.42 -6.61 -6.56
C VAL A 59 25.98 -7.11 -5.23
N ALA A 60 26.71 -8.22 -5.24
CA ALA A 60 27.35 -8.77 -4.06
C ALA A 60 28.38 -7.81 -3.44
N TYR A 61 29.11 -7.06 -4.26
CA TYR A 61 30.06 -6.06 -3.78
C TYR A 61 29.35 -4.88 -3.09
N ILE A 62 28.23 -4.40 -3.66
CA ILE A 62 27.39 -3.37 -3.02
C ILE A 62 26.88 -3.87 -1.67
N LEU A 63 26.47 -5.14 -1.57
CA LEU A 63 26.07 -5.78 -0.31
C LEU A 63 27.23 -5.88 0.68
N ALA A 64 28.44 -6.22 0.20
CA ALA A 64 29.64 -6.25 1.03
C ALA A 64 30.08 -4.83 1.50
N GLU A 65 29.83 -3.78 0.73
CA GLU A 65 30.09 -2.38 1.16
C GLU A 65 29.24 -1.97 2.39
N ILE A 66 28.04 -2.52 2.51
CA ILE A 66 27.17 -2.32 3.68
C ILE A 66 27.34 -3.41 4.76
N GLU A 67 28.32 -4.29 4.60
CA GLU A 67 28.65 -5.38 5.53
C GLU A 67 27.49 -6.33 5.80
N ALA A 68 26.77 -6.73 4.73
CA ALA A 68 25.73 -7.74 4.79
C ALA A 68 26.30 -9.11 5.19
N ASP A 69 25.45 -9.97 5.77
CA ASP A 69 25.81 -11.33 6.12
C ASP A 69 26.12 -12.21 4.91
N SER A 70 26.76 -13.35 5.13
CA SER A 70 27.20 -14.27 4.06
C SER A 70 26.01 -14.80 3.25
N ALA A 71 24.87 -15.10 3.88
CA ALA A 71 23.68 -15.56 3.20
C ALA A 71 23.11 -14.50 2.25
N THR A 72 23.06 -13.23 2.68
CA THR A 72 22.63 -12.10 1.84
C THR A 72 23.57 -11.86 0.67
N ILE A 73 24.89 -11.97 0.87
CA ILE A 73 25.90 -11.85 -0.22
C ILE A 73 25.73 -12.99 -1.22
N CYS A 74 25.56 -14.24 -0.74
CA CYS A 74 25.28 -15.39 -1.60
C CYS A 74 23.97 -15.20 -2.37
N ALA A 75 22.91 -14.70 -1.73
CA ALA A 75 21.67 -14.37 -2.41
C ALA A 75 21.88 -13.29 -3.49
N GLY A 76 22.73 -12.29 -3.25
CA GLY A 76 23.11 -11.30 -4.25
C GLY A 76 23.89 -11.87 -5.45
N LEU A 77 24.73 -12.90 -5.23
CA LEU A 77 25.41 -13.61 -6.32
C LEU A 77 24.47 -14.51 -7.13
N LEU A 78 23.43 -15.04 -6.51
CA LEU A 78 22.53 -16.06 -7.07
C LEU A 78 21.16 -15.51 -7.48
N HIS A 79 20.87 -14.22 -7.30
CA HIS A 79 19.51 -13.67 -7.36
C HIS A 79 18.79 -13.85 -8.70
N ASP A 80 19.54 -13.90 -9.81
CA ASP A 80 19.00 -14.12 -11.15
C ASP A 80 19.01 -15.59 -11.59
N VAL A 81 19.64 -16.50 -10.81
CA VAL A 81 19.81 -17.91 -11.23
C VAL A 81 18.49 -18.63 -11.39
N ILE A 82 17.49 -18.42 -10.50
CA ILE A 82 16.15 -19.01 -10.63
C ILE A 82 15.35 -18.35 -11.76
N GLU A 83 15.61 -17.07 -12.06
CA GLU A 83 14.87 -16.30 -13.07
C GLU A 83 15.36 -16.62 -14.48
N ASP A 84 16.66 -16.65 -14.68
CA ASP A 84 17.30 -16.71 -16.00
C ASP A 84 17.76 -18.11 -16.40
N THR A 85 17.66 -19.12 -15.51
CA THR A 85 18.13 -20.47 -15.77
C THR A 85 17.08 -21.53 -15.39
N GLU A 86 17.37 -22.81 -15.66
CA GLU A 86 16.50 -23.94 -15.30
C GLU A 86 16.59 -24.37 -13.83
N VAL A 87 17.38 -23.66 -13.01
CA VAL A 87 17.59 -24.00 -11.60
C VAL A 87 16.34 -23.72 -10.79
N THR A 88 15.86 -24.73 -10.05
CA THR A 88 14.70 -24.59 -9.15
C THR A 88 15.12 -24.19 -7.73
N LYS A 89 14.16 -23.68 -6.95
CA LYS A 89 14.35 -23.34 -5.53
C LYS A 89 14.85 -24.55 -4.73
N GLU A 90 14.28 -25.72 -4.99
CA GLU A 90 14.61 -26.98 -4.29
C GLU A 90 16.06 -27.41 -4.58
N GLN A 91 16.50 -27.25 -5.82
CA GLN A 91 17.92 -27.50 -6.19
C GLN A 91 18.85 -26.53 -5.48
N LEU A 92 18.48 -25.23 -5.43
CA LEU A 92 19.27 -24.23 -4.74
C LEU A 92 19.36 -24.49 -3.23
N ALA A 93 18.26 -24.94 -2.60
CA ALA A 93 18.23 -25.34 -1.20
C ALA A 93 19.12 -26.56 -0.91
N SER A 94 19.18 -27.53 -1.83
CA SER A 94 20.05 -28.69 -1.74
C SER A 94 21.53 -28.34 -1.93
N ASP A 95 21.83 -27.44 -2.88
CA ASP A 95 23.21 -27.07 -3.20
C ASP A 95 23.81 -26.10 -2.16
N PHE A 96 22.99 -25.28 -1.53
CA PHE A 96 23.42 -24.27 -0.56
C PHE A 96 22.73 -24.47 0.79
N THR A 97 21.76 -23.59 1.10
CA THR A 97 20.92 -23.69 2.30
C THR A 97 19.49 -23.26 1.96
N GLU A 98 18.53 -23.72 2.79
CA GLU A 98 17.13 -23.31 2.65
C GLU A 98 16.98 -21.79 2.82
N GLU A 99 17.79 -21.18 3.69
CA GLU A 99 17.83 -19.74 3.91
C GLU A 99 18.21 -18.98 2.63
N ILE A 100 19.30 -19.36 1.98
CA ILE A 100 19.77 -18.73 0.73
C ILE A 100 18.71 -18.93 -0.38
N ALA A 101 18.15 -20.14 -0.50
CA ALA A 101 17.13 -20.42 -1.50
C ALA A 101 15.86 -19.59 -1.29
N ASN A 102 15.43 -19.39 -0.04
CA ASN A 102 14.28 -18.53 0.29
C ASN A 102 14.55 -17.07 -0.05
N LEU A 103 15.74 -16.54 0.22
CA LEU A 103 16.12 -15.17 -0.16
C LEU A 103 16.10 -14.98 -1.67
N VAL A 104 16.69 -15.90 -2.43
CA VAL A 104 16.72 -15.84 -3.90
C VAL A 104 15.31 -15.95 -4.48
N ASP A 105 14.49 -16.89 -4.01
CA ASP A 105 13.09 -17.07 -4.42
C ASP A 105 12.27 -15.79 -4.14
N GLY A 106 12.49 -15.15 -2.97
CA GLY A 106 11.87 -13.87 -2.63
C GLY A 106 12.20 -12.77 -3.61
N VAL A 107 13.47 -12.63 -4.01
CA VAL A 107 13.90 -11.65 -5.02
C VAL A 107 13.30 -11.97 -6.39
N THR A 108 13.32 -13.23 -6.81
CA THR A 108 12.75 -13.71 -8.09
C THR A 108 11.25 -13.47 -8.17
N LYS A 109 10.50 -13.73 -7.09
CA LYS A 109 9.06 -13.46 -7.02
C LYS A 109 8.76 -11.97 -7.26
N ILE A 110 9.56 -11.08 -6.68
CA ILE A 110 9.42 -9.63 -6.88
C ILE A 110 9.74 -9.26 -8.33
N ASN A 111 10.74 -9.86 -8.96
CA ASN A 111 11.10 -9.62 -10.35
C ASN A 111 10.02 -10.09 -11.33
N LYS A 112 9.49 -11.30 -11.14
CA LYS A 112 8.41 -11.87 -11.97
C LYS A 112 7.08 -11.10 -11.87
N LEU A 113 6.92 -10.22 -10.89
CA LEU A 113 5.79 -9.30 -10.78
C LEU A 113 5.92 -8.10 -11.74
N ASN A 114 7.03 -8.02 -12.51
CA ASN A 114 7.23 -6.99 -13.51
C ASN A 114 6.48 -7.31 -14.81
N PHE A 115 5.51 -6.47 -15.13
CA PHE A 115 5.01 -6.10 -16.45
C PHE A 115 4.65 -7.21 -17.46
N ASP A 116 3.41 -7.64 -17.42
CA ASP A 116 2.71 -7.88 -18.68
C ASP A 116 2.46 -6.51 -19.34
N GLY A 117 3.07 -6.31 -20.51
CA GLY A 117 3.27 -5.03 -21.18
C GLY A 117 2.05 -4.25 -21.66
N ASN A 118 0.95 -4.22 -20.92
CA ASN A 118 -0.21 -3.38 -21.18
C ASN A 118 -0.19 -2.15 -20.26
N LEU A 119 0.20 -1.03 -20.82
CA LEU A 119 0.31 0.32 -20.24
C LEU A 119 -1.02 0.94 -19.78
N GLY A 120 -1.78 0.25 -18.93
CA GLY A 120 -2.87 0.88 -18.19
C GLY A 120 -2.36 1.32 -16.81
N SER A 121 -2.68 2.52 -16.35
CA SER A 121 -2.33 3.03 -15.01
C SER A 121 -2.69 2.05 -13.88
N SER A 122 -3.76 1.29 -14.04
CA SER A 122 -4.23 0.25 -13.12
C SER A 122 -3.25 -0.93 -12.97
N SER A 123 -2.59 -1.37 -14.07
CA SER A 123 -1.61 -2.47 -14.05
C SER A 123 -0.33 -2.09 -13.30
N MET A 124 0.13 -0.84 -13.46
CA MET A 124 1.31 -0.32 -12.75
C MET A 124 1.08 -0.26 -11.25
N ILE A 125 -0.11 0.15 -10.81
CA ILE A 125 -0.49 0.27 -9.40
C ILE A 125 -0.59 -1.12 -8.74
N ALA A 126 -1.21 -2.09 -9.41
CA ALA A 126 -1.27 -3.48 -8.94
C ALA A 126 0.13 -4.09 -8.77
N THR A 127 1.04 -3.78 -9.68
CA THR A 127 2.44 -4.22 -9.61
C THR A 127 3.16 -3.57 -8.42
N GLN A 128 2.96 -2.27 -8.18
CA GLN A 128 3.53 -1.56 -7.03
C GLN A 128 3.06 -2.18 -5.70
N ARG A 129 1.76 -2.51 -5.58
CA ARG A 129 1.20 -3.19 -4.39
C ARG A 129 1.89 -4.54 -4.15
N LYS A 130 2.01 -5.37 -5.18
CA LYS A 130 2.64 -6.69 -5.10
C LYS A 130 4.11 -6.60 -4.68
N ILE A 131 4.86 -5.62 -5.23
CA ILE A 131 6.24 -5.35 -4.83
C ILE A 131 6.32 -5.01 -3.34
N LEU A 132 5.50 -4.07 -2.88
CA LEU A 132 5.50 -3.64 -1.47
C LEU A 132 5.15 -4.78 -0.52
N VAL A 133 4.18 -5.62 -0.85
CA VAL A 133 3.78 -6.77 -0.03
C VAL A 133 4.85 -7.87 -0.05
N GLY A 134 5.38 -8.21 -1.22
CA GLY A 134 6.44 -9.22 -1.35
C GLY A 134 7.73 -8.85 -0.61
N LEU A 135 8.00 -7.55 -0.49
CA LEU A 135 9.14 -7.03 0.29
C LEU A 135 9.00 -7.20 1.82
N CYS A 136 7.83 -7.59 2.33
CA CYS A 136 7.57 -7.66 3.77
C CYS A 136 7.89 -9.03 4.40
N GLU A 137 8.21 -10.05 3.62
CA GLU A 137 8.50 -11.41 4.13
C GLU A 137 9.87 -11.50 4.82
N ASP A 138 10.94 -11.02 4.16
CA ASP A 138 12.29 -10.91 4.75
C ASP A 138 12.96 -9.62 4.29
N VAL A 139 13.41 -8.82 5.24
CA VAL A 139 14.06 -7.52 4.98
C VAL A 139 15.34 -7.67 4.12
N ARG A 140 16.02 -8.81 4.19
CA ARG A 140 17.22 -9.07 3.36
C ARG A 140 16.90 -9.13 1.88
N VAL A 141 15.71 -9.62 1.51
CA VAL A 141 15.22 -9.61 0.12
C VAL A 141 15.18 -8.18 -0.42
N ILE A 142 14.71 -7.23 0.41
CA ILE A 142 14.69 -5.80 0.05
C ILE A 142 16.11 -5.27 -0.18
N ILE A 143 17.03 -5.64 0.68
CA ILE A 143 18.43 -5.16 0.62
C ILE A 143 19.09 -5.67 -0.66
N VAL A 144 18.92 -6.94 -1.01
CA VAL A 144 19.39 -7.50 -2.29
C VAL A 144 18.75 -6.75 -3.44
N LYS A 145 17.44 -6.49 -3.39
CA LYS A 145 16.72 -5.76 -4.45
C LYS A 145 17.18 -4.30 -4.60
N LEU A 146 17.52 -3.62 -3.49
CA LEU A 146 18.09 -2.27 -3.55
C LEU A 146 19.49 -2.26 -4.16
N ALA A 147 20.32 -3.27 -3.87
CA ALA A 147 21.65 -3.42 -4.45
C ALA A 147 21.57 -3.76 -5.96
N ASP A 148 20.69 -4.68 -6.35
CA ASP A 148 20.36 -4.97 -7.74
C ASP A 148 19.92 -3.72 -8.50
N ARG A 149 18.93 -3.00 -7.97
CA ARG A 149 18.44 -1.76 -8.57
C ARG A 149 19.52 -0.70 -8.70
N LEU A 150 20.37 -0.56 -7.69
CA LEU A 150 21.48 0.41 -7.75
C LEU A 150 22.44 0.09 -8.88
N HIS A 151 22.84 -1.18 -9.05
CA HIS A 151 23.68 -1.57 -10.17
C HIS A 151 22.98 -1.37 -11.52
N ASN A 152 21.71 -1.74 -11.63
CA ASN A 152 20.92 -1.51 -12.83
C ASN A 152 20.77 -0.01 -13.18
N MET A 153 20.60 0.87 -12.19
CA MET A 153 20.56 2.31 -12.39
C MET A 153 21.90 2.89 -12.85
N ARG A 154 23.03 2.33 -12.41
CA ARG A 154 24.38 2.72 -12.88
C ARG A 154 24.59 2.39 -14.35
N THR A 155 23.96 1.33 -14.86
CA THR A 155 24.09 0.86 -16.26
C THR A 155 22.88 1.20 -17.13
N LEU A 156 21.90 1.96 -16.63
CA LEU A 156 20.61 2.21 -17.28
C LEU A 156 20.73 2.97 -18.63
N TRP A 157 21.86 3.61 -18.89
CA TRP A 157 22.13 4.37 -20.11
C TRP A 157 22.07 3.54 -21.41
N VAL A 158 22.15 2.21 -21.34
CA VAL A 158 22.05 1.31 -22.51
C VAL A 158 20.61 1.14 -23.01
N HIS A 159 19.61 1.51 -22.21
CA HIS A 159 18.20 1.37 -22.53
C HIS A 159 17.65 2.62 -23.24
N THR A 160 16.46 2.47 -23.86
CA THR A 160 15.73 3.60 -24.47
C THR A 160 15.35 4.66 -23.42
N GLU A 161 15.19 5.92 -23.84
CA GLU A 161 14.83 7.01 -22.93
C GLU A 161 13.52 6.76 -22.17
N GLU A 162 12.54 6.13 -22.82
CA GLU A 162 11.27 5.78 -22.19
C GLU A 162 11.47 4.81 -21.02
N LYS A 163 12.23 3.75 -21.25
CA LYS A 163 12.57 2.76 -20.22
C LYS A 163 13.45 3.36 -19.11
N GLN A 164 14.37 4.28 -19.47
CA GLN A 164 15.16 5.01 -18.49
C GLN A 164 14.28 5.84 -17.55
N LYS A 165 13.33 6.60 -18.10
CA LYS A 165 12.40 7.43 -17.32
C LYS A 165 11.48 6.59 -16.45
N GLU A 166 10.92 5.51 -17.00
CA GLU A 166 10.07 4.57 -16.26
C GLU A 166 10.80 3.98 -15.04
N LYS A 167 12.00 3.40 -15.26
CA LYS A 167 12.77 2.78 -14.18
C LYS A 167 13.31 3.80 -13.16
N ALA A 168 13.63 5.00 -13.60
CA ALA A 168 14.05 6.09 -12.73
C ALA A 168 12.87 6.58 -11.83
N LEU A 169 11.66 6.68 -12.39
CA LEU A 169 10.47 7.09 -11.65
C LEU A 169 10.09 6.01 -10.60
N GLU A 170 10.02 4.74 -11.01
CA GLU A 170 9.79 3.61 -10.09
C GLU A 170 10.80 3.61 -8.94
N THR A 171 12.07 3.80 -9.24
CA THR A 171 13.15 3.85 -8.25
C THR A 171 12.94 5.01 -7.27
N LEU A 172 12.60 6.20 -7.77
CA LEU A 172 12.44 7.40 -6.95
C LEU A 172 11.19 7.34 -6.06
N GLU A 173 10.08 6.81 -6.57
CA GLU A 173 8.81 6.80 -5.84
C GLU A 173 8.64 5.64 -4.86
N ILE A 174 9.29 4.49 -5.10
CA ILE A 174 9.11 3.28 -4.30
C ILE A 174 10.39 2.92 -3.54
N LEU A 175 11.49 2.71 -4.25
CA LEU A 175 12.68 2.12 -3.65
C LEU A 175 13.49 3.10 -2.81
N THR A 176 13.56 4.39 -3.19
CA THR A 176 14.29 5.37 -2.38
C THR A 176 13.61 5.68 -1.04
N PRO A 177 12.27 5.77 -0.92
CA PRO A 177 11.60 5.85 0.37
C PRO A 177 11.85 4.62 1.27
N ILE A 178 11.86 3.42 0.69
CA ILE A 178 12.19 2.19 1.42
C ILE A 178 13.64 2.23 1.92
N ALA A 179 14.60 2.56 1.06
CA ALA A 179 16.00 2.72 1.45
C ALA A 179 16.18 3.77 2.55
N HIS A 180 15.39 4.86 2.52
CA HIS A 180 15.38 5.87 3.58
C HIS A 180 14.88 5.32 4.91
N ARG A 181 13.78 4.56 4.91
CA ARG A 181 13.21 3.94 6.11
C ARG A 181 14.15 2.89 6.72
N LEU A 182 14.87 2.15 5.88
CA LEU A 182 15.88 1.19 6.33
C LEU A 182 17.18 1.86 6.82
N GLY A 183 17.30 3.19 6.70
CA GLY A 183 18.50 3.93 7.10
C GLY A 183 19.68 3.80 6.14
N MET A 184 19.48 3.22 4.95
CA MET A 184 20.53 2.98 3.95
C MET A 184 20.85 4.24 3.15
N ASN A 185 21.37 5.27 3.83
CA ASN A 185 21.51 6.62 3.26
C ASN A 185 22.45 6.70 2.07
N LYS A 186 23.50 5.86 2.01
CA LYS A 186 24.45 5.82 0.88
C LYS A 186 23.73 5.35 -0.38
N ILE A 187 23.03 4.21 -0.31
CA ILE A 187 22.28 3.65 -1.44
C ILE A 187 21.15 4.59 -1.86
N LYS A 188 20.38 5.10 -0.88
CA LYS A 188 19.31 6.08 -1.13
C LYS A 188 19.81 7.28 -1.91
N SER A 189 20.87 7.93 -1.45
CA SER A 189 21.38 9.17 -2.07
C SER A 189 21.86 8.93 -3.49
N GLU A 190 22.51 7.80 -3.77
CA GLU A 190 22.95 7.45 -5.10
C GLU A 190 21.77 7.10 -6.03
N LEU A 191 20.77 6.36 -5.54
CA LEU A 191 19.53 6.09 -6.29
C LEU A 191 18.78 7.37 -6.64
N GLU A 192 18.67 8.32 -5.69
CA GLU A 192 18.06 9.64 -5.92
C GLU A 192 18.80 10.45 -6.98
N ASP A 193 20.13 10.50 -6.91
CA ASP A 193 20.98 11.25 -7.84
C ASP A 193 20.92 10.64 -9.26
N LEU A 194 20.97 9.31 -9.38
CA LEU A 194 20.82 8.61 -10.65
C LEU A 194 19.42 8.79 -11.23
N SER A 195 18.38 8.70 -10.41
CA SER A 195 17.00 8.93 -10.87
C SER A 195 16.81 10.34 -11.40
N LEU A 196 17.32 11.36 -10.71
CA LEU A 196 17.26 12.74 -11.18
C LEU A 196 18.00 12.92 -12.52
N ARG A 197 19.14 12.26 -12.70
CA ARG A 197 19.92 12.31 -13.93
C ARG A 197 19.14 11.83 -15.15
N TYR A 198 18.29 10.78 -15.00
CA TYR A 198 17.48 10.24 -16.08
C TYR A 198 16.14 10.96 -16.24
N LEU A 199 15.55 11.45 -15.16
CA LEU A 199 14.26 12.14 -15.20
C LEU A 199 14.37 13.59 -15.66
N LYS A 200 15.40 14.32 -15.18
CA LYS A 200 15.63 15.74 -15.44
C LYS A 200 17.12 16.01 -15.73
N PRO A 201 17.66 15.53 -16.86
CA PRO A 201 19.10 15.60 -17.15
C PRO A 201 19.64 17.04 -17.17
N GLU A 202 18.90 17.97 -17.78
CA GLU A 202 19.30 19.38 -17.84
C GLU A 202 19.53 19.98 -16.44
N VAL A 203 18.57 19.73 -15.53
CA VAL A 203 18.65 20.22 -14.15
C VAL A 203 19.82 19.56 -13.40
N TYR A 204 19.98 18.24 -13.58
CA TYR A 204 21.08 17.50 -12.96
C TYR A 204 22.44 18.07 -13.38
N TYR A 205 22.68 18.23 -14.68
CA TYR A 205 23.96 18.73 -15.18
C TYR A 205 24.17 20.21 -14.87
N SER A 206 23.12 21.04 -14.84
CA SER A 206 23.22 22.43 -14.38
C SER A 206 23.71 22.52 -12.93
N ILE A 207 23.18 21.69 -12.02
CA ILE A 207 23.66 21.64 -10.63
C ILE A 207 25.11 21.14 -10.56
N VAL A 208 25.46 20.13 -11.35
CA VAL A 208 26.86 19.60 -11.42
C VAL A 208 27.81 20.70 -11.88
N GLU A 209 27.45 21.47 -12.88
CA GLU A 209 28.25 22.58 -13.40
C GLU A 209 28.48 23.66 -12.33
N GLN A 210 27.42 24.12 -11.67
CA GLN A 210 27.50 25.09 -10.56
C GLN A 210 28.37 24.57 -9.41
N LEU A 211 28.28 23.28 -9.09
CA LEU A 211 29.14 22.63 -8.11
C LEU A 211 30.60 22.58 -8.58
N ASN A 212 30.87 22.38 -9.85
CA ASN A 212 32.24 22.32 -10.37
C ASN A 212 32.90 23.72 -10.46
N GLN A 213 32.14 24.77 -10.80
CA GLN A 213 32.64 26.15 -10.87
C GLN A 213 33.21 26.62 -9.52
N SER A 214 32.59 26.25 -8.39
CA SER A 214 33.03 26.60 -7.04
C SER A 214 33.84 25.53 -6.33
N LYS A 215 34.26 24.46 -7.01
CA LYS A 215 34.87 23.27 -6.38
C LYS A 215 36.19 23.59 -5.65
N ILE A 216 37.07 24.34 -6.27
CA ILE A 216 38.41 24.65 -5.70
C ILE A 216 38.26 25.47 -4.42
N GLU A 217 37.44 26.52 -4.45
CA GLU A 217 37.20 27.39 -3.28
C GLU A 217 36.55 26.60 -2.14
N ARG A 218 35.60 25.75 -2.47
CA ARG A 218 34.90 24.93 -1.46
C ARG A 218 35.79 23.89 -0.81
N VAL A 219 36.64 23.21 -1.59
CA VAL A 219 37.60 22.23 -1.05
C VAL A 219 38.55 22.92 -0.11
N LYS A 220 39.10 24.08 -0.53
CA LYS A 220 39.99 24.89 0.30
C LYS A 220 39.32 25.32 1.62
N ALA A 221 38.12 25.88 1.55
CA ALA A 221 37.38 26.31 2.74
C ALA A 221 37.05 25.15 3.70
N VAL A 222 36.69 23.96 3.17
CA VAL A 222 36.44 22.76 3.97
C VAL A 222 37.73 22.27 4.66
N GLU A 223 38.85 22.23 3.98
CA GLU A 223 40.13 21.81 4.58
C GLU A 223 40.65 22.82 5.65
N GLU A 224 40.52 24.11 5.41
CA GLU A 224 40.85 25.14 6.41
C GLU A 224 39.98 25.00 7.67
N MET A 225 38.64 24.86 7.51
CA MET A 225 37.72 24.66 8.62
C MET A 225 38.00 23.36 9.37
N LYS A 226 38.32 22.27 8.66
CA LYS A 226 38.69 20.97 9.22
C LYS A 226 39.95 21.09 10.10
N LEU A 227 40.98 21.75 9.61
CA LEU A 227 42.24 21.98 10.35
C LEU A 227 41.95 22.81 11.62
N SER A 228 41.14 23.87 11.50
CA SER A 228 40.81 24.75 12.63
C SER A 228 40.01 24.03 13.70
N VAL A 229 38.97 23.24 13.32
CA VAL A 229 38.19 22.44 14.27
C VAL A 229 39.08 21.36 14.89
N SER A 230 39.91 20.66 14.09
CA SER A 230 40.80 19.62 14.60
C SER A 230 41.78 20.16 15.64
N LYS A 231 42.36 21.36 15.40
CA LYS A 231 43.23 22.03 16.38
C LYS A 231 42.49 22.27 17.71
N LEU A 232 41.26 22.80 17.66
CA LEU A 232 40.46 23.06 18.86
C LEU A 232 40.19 21.80 19.68
N LEU A 233 39.88 20.70 19.00
CA LEU A 233 39.55 19.43 19.65
C LEU A 233 40.84 18.76 20.22
N ASN A 234 41.97 18.90 19.55
CA ASN A 234 43.25 18.43 20.06
C ASN A 234 43.69 19.19 21.31
N ASP A 235 43.52 20.53 21.32
CA ASP A 235 43.84 21.39 22.47
C ASP A 235 43.03 21.01 23.72
N GLU A 236 41.84 20.43 23.54
CA GLU A 236 40.95 19.93 24.61
C GLU A 236 41.07 18.43 24.87
N GLY A 237 42.01 17.74 24.19
CA GLY A 237 42.29 16.33 24.40
C GLY A 237 41.18 15.38 23.92
N ILE A 238 40.39 15.77 22.92
CA ILE A 238 39.33 14.93 22.35
C ILE A 238 39.89 14.13 21.16
N THR A 239 39.83 12.81 21.26
CA THR A 239 40.13 11.93 20.13
C THR A 239 39.02 12.09 19.07
N HIS A 240 39.40 12.38 17.83
CA HIS A 240 38.43 12.65 16.80
C HIS A 240 38.92 12.35 15.40
N GLU A 241 37.99 12.14 14.49
CA GLU A 241 38.22 12.15 13.04
C GLU A 241 37.26 13.16 12.38
N ILE A 242 37.75 13.92 11.39
CA ILE A 242 36.93 14.89 10.67
C ILE A 242 36.95 14.59 9.18
N LYS A 243 35.72 14.40 8.60
CA LYS A 243 35.53 14.20 7.15
C LYS A 243 34.69 15.34 6.56
N GLY A 244 35.09 15.79 5.36
CA GLY A 244 34.22 16.65 4.55
C GLY A 244 33.03 15.82 4.02
N ARG A 245 31.84 16.41 4.03
CA ARG A 245 30.62 15.78 3.50
C ARG A 245 30.20 16.42 2.19
N ALA A 246 30.15 15.62 1.12
CA ALA A 246 29.51 16.02 -0.12
C ALA A 246 27.99 15.86 -0.01
N LYS A 247 27.23 16.90 -0.40
CA LYS A 247 25.79 16.85 -0.45
C LYS A 247 25.33 16.22 -1.76
N SER A 248 24.28 15.35 -1.71
CA SER A 248 23.70 14.77 -2.91
C SER A 248 23.05 15.82 -3.82
N ILE A 249 23.15 15.61 -5.12
CA ILE A 249 22.62 16.53 -6.15
C ILE A 249 21.11 16.64 -6.02
N TYR A 250 20.43 15.51 -5.77
CA TYR A 250 18.99 15.48 -5.54
C TYR A 250 18.54 16.31 -4.33
N SER A 251 19.32 16.29 -3.24
CA SER A 251 19.05 17.12 -2.07
C SER A 251 19.19 18.62 -2.35
N ILE A 252 20.10 19.00 -3.26
CA ILE A 252 20.22 20.37 -3.74
C ILE A 252 19.00 20.73 -4.60
N TYR A 253 18.68 19.86 -5.58
CA TYR A 253 17.51 20.02 -6.44
C TYR A 253 16.22 20.26 -5.64
N LYS A 254 15.94 19.44 -4.61
CA LYS A 254 14.76 19.62 -3.74
C LYS A 254 14.72 20.96 -3.02
N LYS A 255 15.83 21.61 -2.76
CA LYS A 255 15.90 22.95 -2.18
C LYS A 255 15.66 24.05 -3.20
N LEU A 256 16.19 23.87 -4.41
CA LEU A 256 15.94 24.77 -5.54
C LEU A 256 14.45 24.73 -5.94
N GLU A 257 13.84 23.54 -5.99
CA GLU A 257 12.41 23.35 -6.26
C GLU A 257 11.52 24.11 -5.24
N LYS A 258 11.98 24.23 -3.99
CA LYS A 258 11.32 25.04 -2.93
C LYS A 258 11.61 26.54 -3.02
N GLY A 259 12.14 27.03 -4.14
CA GLY A 259 12.41 28.44 -4.41
C GLY A 259 13.68 29.02 -3.75
N ARG A 260 14.58 28.18 -3.21
CA ARG A 260 15.88 28.66 -2.71
C ARG A 260 16.83 28.87 -3.88
N ARG A 261 17.64 29.94 -3.79
CA ARG A 261 18.74 30.15 -4.73
C ARG A 261 19.90 29.22 -4.38
N PHE A 262 20.74 28.85 -5.35
CA PHE A 262 21.88 27.98 -5.13
C PHE A 262 22.82 28.53 -4.04
N ASN A 263 23.10 29.83 -4.08
CA ASN A 263 23.97 30.52 -3.09
C ASN A 263 23.35 30.57 -1.68
N ASP A 264 22.03 30.37 -1.53
CA ASP A 264 21.33 30.33 -0.24
C ASP A 264 21.30 28.92 0.36
N ILE A 265 21.95 27.95 -0.26
CA ILE A 265 22.04 26.55 0.22
C ILE A 265 23.27 26.42 1.12
N TYR A 266 23.13 26.79 2.38
CA TYR A 266 24.23 26.87 3.37
C TYR A 266 24.88 25.55 3.75
N ASP A 267 24.27 24.41 3.48
CA ASP A 267 24.77 23.08 3.81
C ASP A 267 25.51 22.37 2.65
N ILE A 268 26.00 23.15 1.69
CA ILE A 268 26.90 22.70 0.65
C ILE A 268 28.30 22.46 1.26
N LEU A 269 28.70 23.30 2.21
CA LEU A 269 29.91 23.16 3.00
C LEU A 269 29.55 22.45 4.31
N ALA A 270 29.94 21.20 4.43
CA ALA A 270 29.59 20.41 5.61
C ALA A 270 30.77 19.56 6.08
N LEU A 271 30.90 19.46 7.41
CA LEU A 271 31.86 18.64 8.12
C LEU A 271 31.13 17.56 8.91
N ARG A 272 31.73 16.39 9.01
CA ARG A 272 31.38 15.37 9.99
C ARG A 272 32.53 15.21 10.98
N VAL A 273 32.21 15.31 12.26
CA VAL A 273 33.16 15.09 13.36
C VAL A 273 32.73 13.81 14.06
N PHE A 274 33.66 12.85 14.14
CA PHE A 274 33.48 11.58 14.81
C PHE A 274 34.25 11.61 16.13
N VAL A 275 33.61 11.14 17.19
CA VAL A 275 34.17 11.02 18.54
C VAL A 275 33.76 9.66 19.11
N ASP A 276 34.38 9.23 20.23
CA ASP A 276 34.17 7.90 20.76
C ASP A 276 32.85 7.78 21.55
N THR A 277 32.45 8.82 22.28
CA THR A 277 31.31 8.74 23.22
C THR A 277 30.28 9.85 23.03
N ILE A 278 29.04 9.60 23.48
CA ILE A 278 27.95 10.60 23.48
C ILE A 278 28.31 11.86 24.28
N PRO A 279 28.87 11.77 25.50
CA PRO A 279 29.32 12.97 26.23
C PRO A 279 30.32 13.80 25.43
N GLU A 280 31.24 13.17 24.70
CA GLU A 280 32.19 13.88 23.82
C GLU A 280 31.50 14.57 22.65
N CYS A 281 30.38 14.03 22.14
CA CYS A 281 29.61 14.75 21.13
C CYS A 281 29.13 16.11 21.63
N TYR A 282 28.58 16.18 22.85
CA TYR A 282 28.10 17.42 23.45
C TYR A 282 29.26 18.34 23.87
N LYS A 283 30.39 17.80 24.37
CA LYS A 283 31.61 18.55 24.66
C LYS A 283 32.15 19.20 23.37
N THR A 284 32.25 18.45 22.30
CA THR A 284 32.66 18.93 20.97
C THR A 284 31.77 20.06 20.46
N LEU A 285 30.44 19.94 20.62
CA LEU A 285 29.49 21.01 20.27
C LEU A 285 29.80 22.30 21.06
N GLY A 286 30.02 22.22 22.36
CA GLY A 286 30.36 23.34 23.21
C GLY A 286 31.66 24.03 22.79
N ILE A 287 32.72 23.26 22.49
CA ILE A 287 34.00 23.74 22.01
C ILE A 287 33.85 24.49 20.66
N ILE A 288 33.11 23.91 19.72
CA ILE A 288 32.85 24.52 18.41
C ILE A 288 32.07 25.85 18.60
N HIS A 289 31.03 25.87 19.44
CA HIS A 289 30.23 27.05 19.71
C HIS A 289 30.97 28.14 20.50
N SER A 290 32.03 27.80 21.25
CA SER A 290 32.87 28.78 21.94
C SER A 290 33.67 29.65 20.97
N LYS A 291 34.06 29.09 19.82
CA LYS A 291 34.83 29.82 18.78
C LYS A 291 33.96 30.33 17.65
N TYR A 292 33.01 29.52 17.19
CA TYR A 292 32.19 29.81 16.02
C TYR A 292 30.75 30.12 16.42
N ARG A 293 30.22 31.25 15.99
CA ARG A 293 28.85 31.68 16.33
C ARG A 293 27.83 30.80 15.58
N PRO A 294 26.94 30.08 16.31
CA PRO A 294 25.90 29.28 15.67
C PRO A 294 24.77 30.16 15.12
N ILE A 295 24.13 29.73 14.05
CA ILE A 295 22.92 30.34 13.51
C ILE A 295 21.72 29.93 14.36
N PRO A 296 20.93 30.90 14.89
CA PRO A 296 19.75 30.61 15.69
C PRO A 296 18.76 29.69 14.93
N LYS A 297 18.08 28.80 15.67
CA LYS A 297 17.07 27.86 15.12
C LYS A 297 17.59 26.83 14.11
N ARG A 298 18.92 26.69 13.94
CA ARG A 298 19.54 25.69 13.06
C ARG A 298 20.24 24.55 13.79
N PHE A 299 20.27 24.59 15.09
CA PHE A 299 20.69 23.48 15.93
C PHE A 299 19.61 22.37 15.93
N LYS A 300 20.03 21.14 15.80
CA LYS A 300 19.17 19.95 15.89
C LYS A 300 19.91 18.86 16.66
N ASP A 301 19.25 18.36 17.67
CA ASP A 301 19.73 17.26 18.50
C ASP A 301 18.99 15.98 18.11
N TYR A 302 19.63 15.19 17.24
CA TYR A 302 19.13 13.86 16.87
C TYR A 302 19.78 12.75 17.71
N ILE A 303 20.62 13.07 18.71
CA ILE A 303 21.09 12.10 19.69
C ILE A 303 20.04 11.92 20.78
N ALA A 304 19.55 13.02 21.35
CA ALA A 304 18.45 12.99 22.33
C ALA A 304 17.13 12.56 21.68
N MET A 305 16.91 12.91 20.41
CA MET A 305 15.69 12.61 19.66
C MET A 305 16.02 11.97 18.31
N PRO A 306 16.33 10.65 18.28
CA PRO A 306 16.64 9.92 17.05
C PRO A 306 15.52 10.00 16.02
N LYS A 307 15.87 10.04 14.74
CA LYS A 307 14.88 9.91 13.68
C LYS A 307 14.36 8.46 13.61
N THR A 308 13.20 8.27 12.98
CA THR A 308 12.59 6.93 12.78
C THR A 308 13.47 5.92 12.06
N ASN A 309 14.37 6.42 11.21
CA ASN A 309 15.38 5.59 10.56
C ASN A 309 16.64 5.38 11.44
N MET A 310 16.54 5.64 12.73
CA MET A 310 17.61 5.50 13.74
C MET A 310 18.81 6.43 13.53
N TYR A 311 18.67 7.44 12.69
CA TYR A 311 19.73 8.43 12.50
C TYR A 311 19.92 9.27 13.75
N GLN A 312 21.14 9.27 14.28
CA GLN A 312 21.58 10.07 15.43
C GLN A 312 22.75 10.96 15.03
N SER A 313 22.72 12.21 15.41
CA SER A 313 23.82 13.18 15.24
C SER A 313 23.42 14.51 15.87
N LEU A 314 24.34 15.32 16.37
CA LEU A 314 24.14 16.74 16.59
C LEU A 314 24.38 17.48 15.29
N HIS A 315 23.48 18.38 14.90
CA HIS A 315 23.67 19.25 13.73
C HIS A 315 23.69 20.68 14.18
N THR A 316 24.72 21.39 13.79
CA THR A 316 24.80 22.84 13.99
C THR A 316 25.27 23.53 12.72
N THR A 317 24.79 24.74 12.47
CA THR A 317 25.31 25.58 11.37
C THR A 317 25.99 26.79 12.00
N VAL A 318 27.25 27.00 11.67
CA VAL A 318 28.09 28.07 12.25
C VAL A 318 28.67 28.96 11.16
N PHE A 319 28.98 30.19 11.54
CA PHE A 319 29.81 31.08 10.74
C PHE A 319 31.27 30.67 10.91
N GLY A 320 31.87 30.14 9.84
CA GLY A 320 33.30 29.82 9.77
C GLY A 320 34.13 31.07 9.38
N ASP A 321 35.41 30.84 9.24
CA ASP A 321 36.36 31.85 8.77
C ASP A 321 35.95 32.33 7.36
N PHE A 322 36.26 33.58 7.04
CA PHE A 322 35.95 34.26 5.77
C PHE A 322 34.45 34.38 5.44
N GLY A 323 33.54 34.26 6.44
CA GLY A 323 32.11 34.47 6.27
C GLY A 323 31.36 33.29 5.62
N TYR A 324 32.00 32.15 5.40
CA TYR A 324 31.32 30.94 4.93
C TYR A 324 30.50 30.29 6.03
N LEU A 325 29.36 29.72 5.64
CA LEU A 325 28.51 28.92 6.53
C LEU A 325 28.81 27.48 6.42
N PHE A 326 29.06 26.80 7.55
CA PHE A 326 29.33 25.38 7.64
C PHE A 326 28.27 24.66 8.43
N GLU A 327 27.72 23.58 7.87
CA GLU A 327 26.95 22.62 8.66
C GLU A 327 27.94 21.63 9.29
N ILE A 328 27.97 21.51 10.60
CA ILE A 328 28.79 20.56 11.33
C ILE A 328 27.88 19.49 11.93
N GLN A 329 28.16 18.24 11.60
CA GLN A 329 27.49 17.06 12.11
C GLN A 329 28.44 16.35 13.07
N ILE A 330 28.02 16.16 14.32
CA ILE A 330 28.83 15.53 15.36
C ILE A 330 28.13 14.25 15.79
N ARG A 331 28.84 13.12 15.78
CA ARG A 331 28.32 11.80 16.14
C ARG A 331 29.44 10.85 16.54
N THR A 332 29.06 9.75 17.18
CA THR A 332 30.03 8.68 17.45
C THR A 332 30.28 7.83 16.21
N TYR A 333 31.35 7.03 16.23
CA TYR A 333 31.62 6.07 15.15
C TYR A 333 30.47 5.07 14.98
N GLU A 334 29.88 4.57 16.07
CA GLU A 334 28.73 3.67 16.06
C GLU A 334 27.49 4.33 15.39
N MET A 335 27.22 5.60 15.72
CA MET A 335 26.12 6.35 15.07
C MET A 335 26.35 6.54 13.57
N ASP A 336 27.61 6.69 13.13
CA ASP A 336 27.95 6.78 11.70
C ASP A 336 27.68 5.45 10.98
N GLU A 337 28.08 4.33 11.58
CA GLU A 337 27.81 3.01 11.01
C GLU A 337 26.32 2.77 10.82
N VAL A 338 25.52 3.03 11.84
CA VAL A 338 24.05 2.93 11.75
C VAL A 338 23.48 3.88 10.69
N ALA A 339 24.02 5.10 10.57
CA ALA A 339 23.54 6.10 9.62
C ALA A 339 23.89 5.77 8.16
N GLU A 340 25.04 5.15 7.89
CA GLU A 340 25.49 4.83 6.52
C GLU A 340 24.99 3.45 6.03
N ARG A 341 24.96 2.44 6.91
CA ARG A 341 24.65 1.05 6.59
C ARG A 341 23.19 0.68 6.93
N GLY A 342 22.55 1.45 7.81
CA GLY A 342 21.15 1.21 8.20
C GLY A 342 20.98 -0.13 8.92
N ILE A 343 19.93 -0.87 8.54
CA ILE A 343 19.61 -2.15 9.16
C ILE A 343 20.68 -3.24 8.91
N ALA A 344 21.48 -3.10 7.86
CA ALA A 344 22.52 -4.08 7.52
C ALA A 344 23.62 -4.16 8.60
N SER A 345 23.93 -3.04 9.30
CA SER A 345 24.93 -3.05 10.38
C SER A 345 24.58 -3.97 11.55
N HIS A 346 23.30 -4.30 11.74
CA HIS A 346 22.84 -5.14 12.84
C HIS A 346 23.06 -6.63 12.62
N TRP A 347 23.21 -7.11 11.37
CA TRP A 347 23.47 -8.53 11.10
C TRP A 347 24.93 -8.91 11.29
N ALA A 348 25.85 -8.03 10.88
CA ALA A 348 27.27 -8.23 11.15
C ALA A 348 27.60 -8.29 12.66
N TYR A 349 26.83 -7.58 13.48
CA TYR A 349 27.03 -7.55 14.95
C TYR A 349 26.43 -8.76 15.69
N LYS A 350 25.42 -9.45 15.10
CA LYS A 350 24.77 -10.61 15.69
C LYS A 350 25.69 -11.83 15.81
N GLU A 351 26.69 -11.90 14.96
CA GLU A 351 27.68 -12.97 14.95
C GLU A 351 28.77 -12.79 16.00
N ASN A 352 29.02 -11.57 16.51
CA ASN A 352 30.23 -11.27 17.29
C ASN A 352 30.05 -10.97 18.79
N ASN A 353 28.87 -10.60 19.36
CA ASN A 353 28.77 -10.26 20.79
C ASN A 353 27.37 -10.46 21.41
N GLY A 354 27.33 -11.17 22.54
CA GLY A 354 26.11 -11.59 23.25
C GLY A 354 25.37 -10.56 24.10
N ASP A 355 25.94 -9.41 24.50
CA ASP A 355 25.40 -8.54 25.56
C ASP A 355 24.65 -7.27 25.10
N ALA A 356 24.72 -6.89 23.85
CA ALA A 356 23.98 -5.74 23.30
C ALA A 356 22.52 -6.06 22.90
N LYS A 357 21.99 -7.21 23.31
CA LYS A 357 20.72 -7.78 22.82
C LYS A 357 19.45 -6.96 23.13
N SER A 358 19.38 -6.20 24.22
CA SER A 358 18.13 -5.59 24.66
C SER A 358 17.80 -4.26 23.93
N LEU A 359 18.77 -3.40 23.72
CA LEU A 359 18.58 -2.12 22.99
C LEU A 359 18.42 -2.35 21.48
N MET A 360 19.15 -3.33 20.94
CA MET A 360 19.09 -3.71 19.52
C MET A 360 17.76 -4.41 19.14
N LYS A 361 17.19 -5.21 20.06
CA LYS A 361 15.90 -5.88 19.83
C LYS A 361 14.75 -4.87 19.67
N ASN A 362 14.71 -3.83 20.50
CA ASN A 362 13.72 -2.75 20.39
C ASN A 362 13.86 -1.97 19.08
N ASN A 363 15.10 -1.76 18.60
CA ASN A 363 15.37 -1.01 17.37
C ASN A 363 14.96 -1.80 16.12
N MET A 364 15.15 -3.11 16.12
CA MET A 364 14.73 -3.99 15.05
C MET A 364 13.19 -4.14 15.01
N GLU A 365 12.54 -4.20 16.17
CA GLU A 365 11.08 -4.23 16.26
C GLU A 365 10.44 -2.96 15.68
N GLN A 366 11.00 -1.78 15.95
CA GLN A 366 10.49 -0.52 15.36
C GLN A 366 10.63 -0.49 13.83
N LYS A 367 11.74 -1.00 13.27
CA LYS A 367 11.91 -1.08 11.81
C LYS A 367 10.97 -2.12 11.19
N LEU A 368 10.75 -3.25 11.85
CA LEU A 368 9.78 -4.26 11.43
C LEU A 368 8.34 -3.76 11.54
N GLN A 369 8.05 -2.81 12.42
CA GLN A 369 6.73 -2.19 12.55
C GLN A 369 6.29 -1.49 11.25
N PHE A 370 7.24 -0.89 10.51
CA PHE A 370 6.99 -0.33 9.18
C PHE A 370 6.45 -1.38 8.19
N PHE A 371 7.07 -2.56 8.13
CA PHE A 371 6.61 -3.63 7.25
C PHE A 371 5.27 -4.22 7.71
N ARG A 372 5.05 -4.32 9.03
CA ARG A 372 3.75 -4.70 9.59
C ARG A 372 2.66 -3.73 9.18
N SER A 373 2.94 -2.41 9.19
CA SER A 373 1.98 -1.40 8.74
C SER A 373 1.60 -1.58 7.25
N ILE A 374 2.55 -1.94 6.39
CA ILE A 374 2.26 -2.24 4.98
C ILE A 374 1.40 -3.50 4.86
N ILE A 375 1.68 -4.55 5.64
CA ILE A 375 0.88 -5.79 5.64
C ILE A 375 -0.54 -5.50 6.15
N GLU A 376 -0.68 -4.72 7.23
CA GLU A 376 -1.98 -4.31 7.77
C GLU A 376 -2.78 -3.52 6.72
N LEU A 377 -2.18 -2.53 6.06
CA LEU A 377 -2.82 -1.79 4.98
C LEU A 377 -3.21 -2.70 3.81
N ASN A 378 -2.42 -3.73 3.50
CA ASN A 378 -2.76 -4.68 2.46
C ASN A 378 -4.00 -5.52 2.79
N THR A 379 -4.25 -5.81 4.07
CA THR A 379 -5.46 -6.52 4.52
C THR A 379 -6.68 -5.60 4.64
N GLU A 380 -6.47 -4.31 4.87
CA GLU A 380 -7.54 -3.31 5.07
C GLU A 380 -8.04 -2.69 3.76
N GLU A 381 -7.20 -2.61 2.72
CA GLU A 381 -7.52 -1.95 1.44
C GLU A 381 -7.76 -2.98 0.32
N GLU A 382 -8.99 -3.00 -0.20
CA GLU A 382 -9.37 -3.93 -1.27
C GLU A 382 -8.85 -3.48 -2.65
N ARG A 383 -8.81 -2.15 -2.91
CA ARG A 383 -8.34 -1.59 -4.19
C ARG A 383 -6.87 -1.24 -4.15
N ASP A 384 -6.16 -1.57 -5.23
CA ASP A 384 -4.72 -1.33 -5.35
C ASP A 384 -4.35 0.16 -5.29
N GLU A 385 -5.19 1.04 -5.85
CA GLU A 385 -4.99 2.49 -5.82
C GLU A 385 -5.09 3.05 -4.40
N ASP A 386 -6.09 2.62 -3.63
CA ASP A 386 -6.29 3.04 -2.26
C ASP A 386 -5.12 2.57 -1.38
N PHE A 387 -4.66 1.33 -1.56
CA PHE A 387 -3.48 0.80 -0.88
C PHE A 387 -2.21 1.62 -1.16
N ILE A 388 -1.89 1.88 -2.43
CA ILE A 388 -0.71 2.65 -2.81
C ILE A 388 -0.77 4.08 -2.27
N ASN A 389 -1.94 4.71 -2.35
CA ASN A 389 -2.15 6.05 -1.80
C ASN A 389 -1.99 6.05 -0.28
N SER A 390 -2.53 5.04 0.42
CA SER A 390 -2.38 4.86 1.86
C SER A 390 -0.92 4.68 2.26
N VAL A 391 -0.16 3.85 1.55
CA VAL A 391 1.28 3.68 1.79
C VAL A 391 2.04 4.98 1.51
N LYS A 392 1.74 5.70 0.42
CA LYS A 392 2.37 6.99 0.12
C LYS A 392 2.05 8.04 1.19
N GLU A 393 0.82 8.13 1.66
CA GLU A 393 0.39 9.12 2.63
C GLU A 393 0.82 8.80 4.07
N ASP A 394 0.62 7.59 4.52
CA ASP A 394 0.83 7.21 5.93
C ASP A 394 2.27 6.77 6.20
N VAL A 395 2.96 6.23 5.19
CA VAL A 395 4.25 5.58 5.36
C VAL A 395 5.41 6.39 4.78
N PHE A 396 5.25 7.03 3.61
CA PHE A 396 6.34 7.73 2.91
C PHE A 396 6.35 9.24 3.08
N ASN A 397 5.27 9.86 3.58
CA ASN A 397 5.21 11.31 3.74
C ASN A 397 6.11 11.83 4.89
N ASN A 398 6.38 13.15 4.85
CA ASN A 398 7.09 13.84 5.93
C ASN A 398 6.35 13.65 7.25
N THR A 399 7.06 13.20 8.27
CA THR A 399 6.54 12.92 9.60
C THR A 399 6.80 14.03 10.56
N ILE A 400 5.91 14.19 11.53
CA ILE A 400 6.08 15.02 12.73
C ILE A 400 6.22 14.10 13.94
N TYR A 401 6.97 14.58 14.92
CA TYR A 401 7.14 13.92 16.20
C TYR A 401 6.37 14.70 17.25
N VAL A 402 5.46 14.04 17.93
CA VAL A 402 4.63 14.60 18.98
C VAL A 402 4.77 13.75 20.24
N PHE A 403 4.49 14.31 21.40
CA PHE A 403 4.78 13.69 22.68
C PHE A 403 3.50 13.36 23.45
N THR A 404 3.51 12.23 24.15
CA THR A 404 2.57 12.01 25.24
C THR A 404 2.99 12.84 26.47
N PRO A 405 2.10 13.09 27.44
CA PRO A 405 2.48 13.76 28.69
C PRO A 405 3.58 13.02 29.49
N ASN A 406 3.76 11.73 29.25
CA ASN A 406 4.79 10.90 29.89
C ASN A 406 6.16 11.01 29.17
N GLY A 407 6.22 11.73 28.04
CA GLY A 407 7.44 11.89 27.24
C GLY A 407 7.62 10.86 26.13
N ASP A 408 6.66 9.94 25.90
CA ASP A 408 6.76 8.99 24.79
C ASP A 408 6.62 9.71 23.47
N VAL A 409 7.46 9.38 22.50
CA VAL A 409 7.48 9.97 21.17
C VAL A 409 6.54 9.20 20.25
N ILE A 410 5.59 9.89 19.64
CA ILE A 410 4.67 9.34 18.64
C ILE A 410 4.94 9.98 17.28
N GLU A 411 5.21 9.13 16.29
CA GLU A 411 5.39 9.55 14.90
C GLU A 411 4.05 9.59 14.17
N LEU A 412 3.77 10.70 13.48
CA LEU A 412 2.57 10.91 12.67
C LEU A 412 2.93 11.59 11.35
N PRO A 413 2.18 11.35 10.26
CA PRO A 413 2.30 12.12 9.03
C PRO A 413 2.06 13.60 9.27
N ASN A 414 2.77 14.48 8.54
CA ASN A 414 2.55 15.92 8.62
C ASN A 414 1.12 16.29 8.22
N GLY A 415 0.46 17.11 9.04
CA GLY A 415 -0.94 17.48 8.88
C GLY A 415 -1.92 16.58 9.65
N SER A 416 -1.42 15.61 10.42
CA SER A 416 -2.22 14.80 11.33
C SER A 416 -2.91 15.64 12.41
N THR A 417 -3.99 15.10 12.94
CA THR A 417 -4.87 15.73 13.93
C THR A 417 -4.82 14.99 15.27
N PRO A 418 -5.39 15.51 16.34
CA PRO A 418 -5.54 14.79 17.59
C PRO A 418 -6.28 13.45 17.47
N ILE A 419 -7.16 13.31 16.48
CA ILE A 419 -7.84 12.05 16.18
C ILE A 419 -6.82 10.99 15.73
N ASP A 420 -5.93 11.35 14.77
CA ASP A 420 -4.86 10.48 14.29
C ASP A 420 -3.95 10.03 15.44
N PHE A 421 -3.60 10.95 16.33
CA PHE A 421 -2.80 10.67 17.51
C PHE A 421 -3.49 9.66 18.46
N ALA A 422 -4.79 9.86 18.72
CA ALA A 422 -5.56 9.00 19.62
C ALA A 422 -5.62 7.54 19.10
N TYR A 423 -5.91 7.36 17.81
CA TYR A 423 -5.94 6.02 17.19
C TYR A 423 -4.54 5.41 17.06
N LYS A 424 -3.50 6.21 16.91
CA LYS A 424 -2.11 5.73 16.89
C LYS A 424 -1.66 5.17 18.23
N ILE A 425 -2.13 5.76 19.35
CA ILE A 425 -1.85 5.22 20.69
C ILE A 425 -2.57 3.88 20.87
N HIS A 426 -3.89 3.87 20.71
CA HIS A 426 -4.70 2.66 20.85
C HIS A 426 -6.12 2.91 20.32
N THR A 427 -6.72 1.93 19.63
CA THR A 427 -8.09 2.02 19.10
C THR A 427 -9.11 2.43 20.19
N LYS A 428 -9.03 1.84 21.39
CA LYS A 428 -9.94 2.20 22.51
C LYS A 428 -9.79 3.65 22.98
N VAL A 429 -8.61 4.28 22.79
CA VAL A 429 -8.40 5.70 23.13
C VAL A 429 -9.10 6.55 22.08
N GLY A 430 -8.96 6.21 20.81
CA GLY A 430 -9.67 6.85 19.71
C GLY A 430 -11.18 6.75 19.86
N ASP A 431 -11.71 5.54 20.07
CA ASP A 431 -13.16 5.30 20.22
C ASP A 431 -13.80 6.04 21.39
N LYS A 432 -13.03 6.29 22.47
CA LYS A 432 -13.51 6.96 23.69
C LYS A 432 -13.12 8.44 23.80
N MET A 433 -12.47 8.98 22.77
CA MET A 433 -12.02 10.36 22.76
C MET A 433 -13.19 11.34 22.76
N VAL A 434 -13.09 12.37 23.59
CA VAL A 434 -14.06 13.48 23.68
C VAL A 434 -13.41 14.84 23.46
N GLY A 435 -12.08 14.92 23.43
CA GLY A 435 -11.35 16.15 23.21
C GLY A 435 -9.85 15.97 23.35
N ALA A 436 -9.09 17.01 23.04
CA ALA A 436 -7.64 17.01 23.11
C ALA A 436 -7.10 18.31 23.73
N ILE A 437 -5.96 18.17 24.40
CA ILE A 437 -5.18 19.29 24.96
C ILE A 437 -3.80 19.20 24.31
N VAL A 438 -3.37 20.28 23.67
CA VAL A 438 -2.05 20.40 23.05
C VAL A 438 -1.29 21.55 23.72
N ASN A 439 -0.10 21.27 24.24
CA ASN A 439 0.74 22.25 24.96
C ASN A 439 -0.04 23.01 26.05
N ASN A 440 -0.82 22.27 26.85
CA ASN A 440 -1.70 22.76 27.92
C ASN A 440 -2.92 23.59 27.45
N ASN A 441 -3.18 23.71 26.15
CA ASN A 441 -4.36 24.39 25.61
C ASN A 441 -5.35 23.39 25.04
N ILE A 442 -6.65 23.56 25.30
CA ILE A 442 -7.71 22.80 24.64
C ILE A 442 -7.74 23.21 23.18
N VAL A 443 -7.69 22.24 22.29
CA VAL A 443 -7.72 22.46 20.84
C VAL A 443 -8.92 21.75 20.19
N PRO A 444 -9.41 22.26 19.05
CA PRO A 444 -10.43 21.56 18.27
C PRO A 444 -9.83 20.28 17.66
N LEU A 445 -10.70 19.32 17.28
CA LEU A 445 -10.29 18.01 16.79
C LEU A 445 -9.63 18.05 15.41
N ASP A 446 -9.86 19.10 14.63
CA ASP A 446 -9.26 19.38 13.32
C ASP A 446 -7.93 20.14 13.40
N TYR A 447 -7.45 20.45 14.62
CA TYR A 447 -6.16 21.10 14.84
C TYR A 447 -5.04 20.30 14.15
N LYS A 448 -4.21 20.98 13.36
CA LYS A 448 -3.06 20.37 12.71
C LYS A 448 -1.87 20.35 13.66
N LEU A 449 -1.50 19.15 14.06
CA LEU A 449 -0.39 18.91 14.98
C LEU A 449 0.94 19.37 14.37
N LYS A 450 1.79 19.92 15.21
CA LYS A 450 3.11 20.42 14.84
C LYS A 450 4.20 19.58 15.50
N ASN A 451 5.39 19.62 14.94
CA ASN A 451 6.53 18.93 15.54
C ASN A 451 6.80 19.46 16.95
N ASN A 452 7.02 18.56 17.90
CA ASN A 452 7.25 18.81 19.33
C ASN A 452 6.00 19.21 20.14
N ASP A 453 4.79 19.05 19.60
CA ASP A 453 3.58 19.24 20.40
C ASP A 453 3.45 18.13 21.46
N ILE A 454 3.09 18.51 22.69
CA ILE A 454 2.74 17.60 23.78
C ILE A 454 1.23 17.44 23.81
N ILE A 455 0.72 16.21 23.63
CA ILE A 455 -0.69 15.95 23.41
C ILE A 455 -1.25 15.06 24.50
N LYS A 456 -2.33 15.52 25.13
CA LYS A 456 -3.15 14.73 26.06
C LYS A 456 -4.53 14.52 25.47
N ILE A 457 -4.95 13.27 25.32
CA ILE A 457 -6.29 12.91 24.87
C ILE A 457 -7.22 12.80 26.08
N ASN A 458 -8.34 13.49 26.01
CA ASN A 458 -9.41 13.36 27.00
C ASN A 458 -10.36 12.26 26.54
N THR A 459 -10.56 11.26 27.38
CA THR A 459 -11.45 10.12 27.09
C THR A 459 -12.60 10.07 28.08
N ASN A 460 -13.77 9.61 27.62
CA ASN A 460 -14.93 9.35 28.46
C ASN A 460 -15.33 7.87 28.34
N LYS A 461 -15.49 7.19 29.47
CA LYS A 461 -15.92 5.78 29.48
C LYS A 461 -17.31 5.58 28.87
N ASN A 462 -18.19 6.57 29.00
CA ASN A 462 -19.56 6.57 28.49
C ASN A 462 -19.68 7.21 27.08
N SER A 463 -18.58 7.41 26.38
CA SER A 463 -18.63 7.90 24.98
C SER A 463 -19.33 6.88 24.09
N PHE A 464 -20.23 7.37 23.22
CA PHE A 464 -20.94 6.55 22.22
C PHE A 464 -20.02 6.11 21.05
N GLY A 465 -18.77 6.56 21.02
CA GLY A 465 -17.81 6.27 19.97
C GLY A 465 -17.46 7.50 19.11
N PRO A 466 -16.73 7.30 18.01
CA PRO A 466 -16.35 8.36 17.07
C PRO A 466 -17.56 8.91 16.33
N SER A 467 -17.47 10.16 15.86
CA SER A 467 -18.45 10.73 14.91
C SER A 467 -18.09 10.35 13.47
N HIS A 468 -19.07 10.19 12.59
CA HIS A 468 -18.84 10.00 11.14
C HIS A 468 -18.02 11.13 10.52
N GLU A 469 -18.14 12.36 11.00
CA GLU A 469 -17.37 13.52 10.53
C GLU A 469 -15.86 13.35 10.75
N TRP A 470 -15.45 12.53 11.72
CA TRP A 470 -14.04 12.31 12.01
C TRP A 470 -13.29 11.65 10.85
N ILE A 471 -13.98 10.91 9.98
CA ILE A 471 -13.41 10.34 8.75
C ILE A 471 -12.85 11.46 7.85
N ASN A 472 -13.52 12.62 7.80
CA ASN A 472 -13.10 13.76 7.00
C ASN A 472 -12.02 14.61 7.69
N ILE A 473 -12.00 14.61 9.03
CA ILE A 473 -11.04 15.36 9.85
C ILE A 473 -9.71 14.64 9.96
N ALA A 474 -9.73 13.32 10.16
CA ALA A 474 -8.53 12.49 10.27
C ALA A 474 -7.70 12.55 8.99
N LYS A 475 -6.39 12.63 9.14
CA LYS A 475 -5.44 12.62 8.02
C LYS A 475 -5.03 11.20 7.64
N THR A 476 -4.75 10.35 8.64
CA THR A 476 -4.20 9.01 8.42
C THR A 476 -5.30 8.02 8.00
N ASN A 477 -4.98 7.17 7.02
CA ASN A 477 -5.90 6.11 6.61
C ASN A 477 -6.10 5.08 7.73
N HIS A 478 -5.07 4.85 8.56
CA HIS A 478 -5.20 4.03 9.76
C HIS A 478 -6.37 4.51 10.66
N ALA A 479 -6.41 5.79 11.02
CA ALA A 479 -7.51 6.33 11.84
C ALA A 479 -8.85 6.24 11.11
N LYS A 480 -8.91 6.60 9.82
CA LYS A 480 -10.13 6.51 9.00
C LYS A 480 -10.69 5.09 8.95
N ASN A 481 -9.82 4.09 8.76
CA ASN A 481 -10.23 2.68 8.67
C ASN A 481 -10.70 2.14 10.01
N LYS A 482 -10.05 2.52 11.13
CA LYS A 482 -10.53 2.17 12.48
C LYS A 482 -11.91 2.76 12.76
N ILE A 483 -12.16 4.02 12.37
CA ILE A 483 -13.46 4.67 12.49
C ILE A 483 -14.52 3.95 11.64
N LYS A 484 -14.21 3.65 10.37
CA LYS A 484 -15.12 2.88 9.49
C LYS A 484 -15.42 1.50 10.08
N SER A 485 -14.39 0.80 10.57
CA SER A 485 -14.55 -0.52 11.20
C SER A 485 -15.43 -0.47 12.44
N PHE A 486 -15.36 0.62 13.24
CA PHE A 486 -16.23 0.84 14.38
C PHE A 486 -17.70 0.93 13.94
N PHE A 487 -18.01 1.71 12.91
CA PHE A 487 -19.38 1.84 12.39
C PHE A 487 -19.87 0.54 11.75
N ASN A 488 -19.06 -0.11 10.93
CA ASN A 488 -19.41 -1.40 10.33
C ASN A 488 -19.74 -2.46 11.40
N LYS A 489 -19.03 -2.41 12.54
CA LYS A 489 -19.31 -3.31 13.66
C LYS A 489 -20.67 -3.01 14.29
N ILE A 490 -21.00 -1.74 14.52
CA ILE A 490 -22.31 -1.33 15.07
C ILE A 490 -23.42 -1.72 14.10
N GLU A 491 -23.28 -1.39 12.80
CA GLU A 491 -24.24 -1.76 11.78
C GLU A 491 -24.44 -3.29 11.70
N LYS A 492 -23.36 -4.04 11.80
CA LYS A 492 -23.43 -5.51 11.85
C LYS A 492 -24.22 -5.99 13.07
N GLU A 493 -23.95 -5.42 14.26
CA GLU A 493 -24.67 -5.76 15.49
C GLU A 493 -26.18 -5.40 15.39
N GLU A 494 -26.52 -4.28 14.75
CA GLU A 494 -27.90 -3.89 14.48
C GLU A 494 -28.56 -4.84 13.47
N TYR A 495 -27.87 -5.22 12.40
CA TYR A 495 -28.37 -6.21 11.43
C TYR A 495 -28.56 -7.59 12.05
N VAL A 496 -27.63 -8.05 12.89
CA VAL A 496 -27.78 -9.32 13.63
C VAL A 496 -29.03 -9.29 14.47
N LYS A 497 -29.25 -8.23 15.26
CA LYS A 497 -30.45 -8.09 16.10
C LYS A 497 -31.72 -8.04 15.27
N THR A 498 -31.74 -7.24 14.23
CA THR A 498 -32.90 -7.12 13.31
C THR A 498 -33.19 -8.45 12.63
N GLY A 499 -32.16 -9.16 12.19
CA GLY A 499 -32.28 -10.47 11.54
C GLY A 499 -32.83 -11.55 12.48
N GLU A 500 -32.35 -11.57 13.73
CA GLU A 500 -32.89 -12.46 14.78
C GLU A 500 -34.38 -12.17 15.06
N GLU A 501 -34.74 -10.89 15.19
CA GLU A 501 -36.11 -10.46 15.40
C GLU A 501 -37.02 -10.85 14.22
N LEU A 502 -36.58 -10.63 12.99
CA LEU A 502 -37.29 -10.98 11.77
C LEU A 502 -37.50 -12.49 11.64
N LEU A 503 -36.45 -13.28 11.87
CA LEU A 503 -36.52 -14.74 11.83
C LEU A 503 -37.48 -15.27 12.90
N THR A 504 -37.32 -14.78 14.13
CA THR A 504 -38.20 -15.17 15.26
C THR A 504 -39.67 -14.84 14.99
N LYS A 505 -39.94 -13.67 14.40
CA LYS A 505 -41.31 -13.24 14.05
C LYS A 505 -41.95 -14.14 13.00
N GLU A 506 -41.20 -14.47 11.92
CA GLU A 506 -41.71 -15.34 10.85
C GLU A 506 -41.85 -16.80 11.30
N LEU A 507 -40.98 -17.33 12.15
CA LEU A 507 -41.12 -18.66 12.76
C LEU A 507 -42.36 -18.75 13.61
N LYS A 508 -42.66 -17.74 14.48
CA LYS A 508 -43.88 -17.65 15.27
C LYS A 508 -45.14 -17.61 14.39
N LYS A 509 -45.10 -16.83 13.29
CA LYS A 509 -46.22 -16.73 12.33
C LYS A 509 -46.51 -18.07 11.63
N LYS A 510 -45.45 -18.83 11.32
CA LYS A 510 -45.57 -20.17 10.73
C LYS A 510 -45.81 -21.28 11.75
N LYS A 511 -45.92 -20.96 13.05
CA LYS A 511 -46.11 -21.90 14.19
C LYS A 511 -44.98 -22.94 14.28
N ILE A 512 -43.75 -22.57 13.92
CA ILE A 512 -42.57 -23.42 14.01
C ILE A 512 -41.88 -23.13 15.34
N PRO A 513 -41.60 -24.13 16.21
CA PRO A 513 -40.90 -23.91 17.47
C PRO A 513 -39.47 -23.45 17.23
N ILE A 514 -39.07 -22.34 17.83
CA ILE A 514 -37.78 -21.71 17.63
C ILE A 514 -36.64 -22.68 18.00
N ASN A 515 -36.77 -23.39 19.13
CA ASN A 515 -35.76 -24.32 19.61
C ASN A 515 -35.54 -25.53 18.68
N GLU A 516 -36.62 -25.94 17.97
CA GLU A 516 -36.54 -27.02 16.98
C GLU A 516 -35.89 -26.54 15.69
N PHE A 517 -36.20 -25.33 15.24
CA PHE A 517 -35.62 -24.71 14.05
C PHE A 517 -34.11 -24.40 14.26
N LEU A 518 -33.75 -23.87 15.43
CA LEU A 518 -32.36 -23.54 15.81
C LEU A 518 -31.62 -24.73 16.47
N SER A 519 -31.99 -25.98 16.16
CA SER A 519 -31.20 -27.14 16.57
C SER A 519 -29.81 -27.14 15.90
N ASN A 520 -28.80 -27.69 16.56
CA ASN A 520 -27.42 -27.73 16.03
C ASN A 520 -27.34 -28.38 14.64
N GLU A 521 -28.20 -29.35 14.38
CA GLU A 521 -28.27 -30.03 13.08
C GLU A 521 -28.82 -29.11 12.00
N ASN A 522 -29.91 -28.40 12.25
CA ASN A 522 -30.52 -27.48 11.31
C ASN A 522 -29.65 -26.24 11.06
N ILE A 523 -29.02 -25.72 12.11
CA ILE A 523 -28.04 -24.60 11.99
C ILE A 523 -26.90 -25.01 11.06
N SER A 524 -26.29 -26.20 11.30
CA SER A 524 -25.17 -26.67 10.48
C SER A 524 -25.57 -26.82 9.01
N LYS A 525 -26.81 -27.25 8.72
CA LYS A 525 -27.33 -27.35 7.34
C LYS A 525 -27.50 -25.99 6.70
N ILE A 526 -28.15 -25.03 7.40
CA ILE A 526 -28.38 -23.67 6.89
C ILE A 526 -27.04 -22.98 6.61
N LEU A 527 -26.09 -23.04 7.57
CA LEU A 527 -24.78 -22.42 7.40
C LEU A 527 -24.00 -23.02 6.22
N LYS A 528 -24.11 -24.33 6.01
CA LYS A 528 -23.47 -25.01 4.88
C LYS A 528 -24.11 -24.66 3.54
N GLU A 529 -25.44 -24.56 3.48
CA GLU A 529 -26.18 -24.20 2.27
C GLU A 529 -25.81 -22.81 1.77
N TYR A 530 -25.66 -21.83 2.69
CA TYR A 530 -25.32 -20.46 2.37
C TYR A 530 -23.81 -20.15 2.47
N ASN A 531 -22.98 -21.14 2.82
CA ASN A 531 -21.55 -21.00 3.01
C ASN A 531 -21.16 -19.93 4.03
N TYR A 532 -21.92 -19.87 5.15
CA TYR A 532 -21.65 -18.97 6.26
C TYR A 532 -20.86 -19.67 7.38
N LYS A 533 -20.07 -18.86 8.10
CA LYS A 533 -19.19 -19.35 9.19
C LYS A 533 -19.95 -19.54 10.50
N ASP A 534 -20.90 -18.64 10.77
CA ASP A 534 -21.63 -18.59 12.03
C ASP A 534 -23.07 -18.05 11.85
N LEU A 535 -23.86 -18.12 12.93
CA LEU A 535 -25.22 -17.61 12.96
C LEU A 535 -25.31 -16.09 12.81
N ASP A 536 -24.30 -15.36 13.24
CA ASP A 536 -24.26 -13.90 13.16
C ASP A 536 -24.19 -13.45 11.70
N GLU A 537 -23.46 -14.19 10.84
CA GLU A 537 -23.45 -13.94 9.39
C GLU A 537 -24.82 -14.20 8.76
N LEU A 538 -25.52 -15.25 9.18
CA LEU A 538 -26.89 -15.52 8.74
C LEU A 538 -27.85 -14.41 9.16
N TYR A 539 -27.83 -14.03 10.44
CA TYR A 539 -28.69 -12.95 10.96
C TYR A 539 -28.36 -11.61 10.29
N THR A 540 -27.08 -11.31 10.06
CA THR A 540 -26.67 -10.11 9.31
C THR A 540 -27.29 -10.11 7.91
N SER A 541 -27.25 -11.23 7.21
CA SER A 541 -27.78 -11.36 5.85
C SER A 541 -29.32 -11.29 5.80
N ILE A 542 -29.99 -11.71 6.86
CA ILE A 542 -31.43 -11.53 7.02
C ILE A 542 -31.74 -10.07 7.36
N GLY A 543 -30.99 -9.46 8.29
CA GLY A 543 -31.24 -8.11 8.80
C GLY A 543 -31.02 -7.02 7.74
N ASN A 544 -30.03 -7.19 6.87
CA ASN A 544 -29.77 -6.29 5.74
C ASN A 544 -30.59 -6.62 4.47
N ASN A 545 -31.53 -7.56 4.55
CA ASN A 545 -32.38 -8.05 3.45
C ASN A 545 -31.61 -8.69 2.27
N SER A 546 -30.36 -9.13 2.45
CA SER A 546 -29.62 -9.87 1.42
C SER A 546 -30.25 -11.24 1.16
N ILE A 547 -30.82 -11.85 2.20
CA ILE A 547 -31.58 -13.11 2.09
C ILE A 547 -32.96 -12.93 2.72
N PRO A 548 -34.06 -13.26 1.98
CA PRO A 548 -35.39 -13.26 2.54
C PRO A 548 -35.54 -14.33 3.62
N VAL A 549 -36.14 -13.99 4.77
CA VAL A 549 -36.36 -14.92 5.92
C VAL A 549 -37.05 -16.21 5.49
N ASN A 550 -38.01 -16.09 4.59
CA ASN A 550 -38.79 -17.25 4.11
C ASN A 550 -37.94 -18.27 3.38
N THR A 551 -36.89 -17.84 2.66
CA THR A 551 -35.96 -18.72 1.95
C THR A 551 -35.14 -19.56 2.93
N VAL A 552 -34.70 -18.95 4.02
CA VAL A 552 -33.97 -19.65 5.10
C VAL A 552 -34.88 -20.67 5.81
N ILE A 553 -36.13 -20.31 6.09
CA ILE A 553 -37.09 -21.22 6.72
C ILE A 553 -37.39 -22.41 5.80
N ASN A 554 -37.53 -22.17 4.51
CA ASN A 554 -37.88 -23.23 3.54
C ASN A 554 -36.79 -24.30 3.40
N VAL A 555 -35.50 -23.98 3.58
CA VAL A 555 -34.43 -24.98 3.59
C VAL A 555 -34.72 -26.15 4.54
N ILE A 556 -35.23 -25.85 5.73
CA ILE A 556 -35.57 -26.89 6.73
C ILE A 556 -36.95 -27.49 6.50
N VAL A 557 -37.93 -26.68 6.08
CA VAL A 557 -39.33 -27.12 5.88
C VAL A 557 -39.47 -28.01 4.65
N GLU A 558 -38.78 -27.74 3.57
CA GLU A 558 -38.77 -28.56 2.35
C GLU A 558 -38.10 -29.90 2.57
N GLU A 559 -36.97 -29.95 3.29
CA GLU A 559 -36.33 -31.23 3.68
C GLU A 559 -37.27 -32.10 4.54
N ASN A 560 -37.95 -31.50 5.52
CA ASN A 560 -38.91 -32.23 6.34
C ASN A 560 -40.13 -32.72 5.56
N LYS A 561 -40.49 -32.05 4.46
CA LYS A 561 -41.52 -32.54 3.52
C LYS A 561 -40.97 -33.68 2.69
N ASN A 562 -39.76 -33.58 2.14
CA ASN A 562 -39.13 -34.61 1.36
C ASN A 562 -38.87 -35.87 2.17
N VAL A 563 -38.50 -35.80 3.45
CA VAL A 563 -38.35 -36.94 4.35
C VAL A 563 -39.70 -37.58 4.67
N LYS A 564 -40.79 -36.82 4.85
CA LYS A 564 -42.16 -37.35 5.02
C LYS A 564 -42.70 -37.98 3.73
N GLU A 565 -42.40 -37.39 2.57
CA GLU A 565 -42.75 -37.93 1.26
C GLU A 565 -41.94 -39.19 0.92
N GLU A 566 -40.63 -39.27 1.25
CA GLU A 566 -39.85 -40.49 1.10
C GLU A 566 -40.34 -41.64 1.97
N ILE A 567 -40.81 -41.36 3.18
CA ILE A 567 -41.46 -42.39 4.05
C ILE A 567 -42.81 -42.82 3.50
N LEU A 568 -43.54 -41.93 2.84
CA LEU A 568 -44.80 -42.25 2.16
C LEU A 568 -44.61 -42.94 0.80
N LEU A 569 -43.56 -42.54 0.04
CA LEU A 569 -43.21 -43.13 -1.28
C LEU A 569 -42.61 -44.51 -1.18
N ARG A 570 -42.07 -44.93 -0.04
CA ARG A 570 -41.69 -46.35 0.18
C ARG A 570 -42.90 -47.26 0.27
N LYS A 571 -44.14 -46.73 0.30
CA LYS A 571 -45.39 -47.53 0.32
C LYS A 571 -46.17 -47.52 -0.99
N THR A 572 -45.78 -46.76 -2.02
CA THR A 572 -46.48 -46.77 -3.31
C THR A 572 -45.49 -46.53 -4.48
N ASN A 573 -45.11 -47.60 -5.17
CA ASN A 573 -44.47 -47.52 -6.48
C ASN A 573 -45.44 -46.95 -7.51
N LYS A 574 -45.22 -45.67 -7.91
CA LYS A 574 -45.62 -45.11 -9.21
C LYS A 574 -44.76 -43.90 -9.55
N ALA A 575 -44.21 -43.95 -10.75
CA ALA A 575 -43.40 -42.90 -11.35
C ALA A 575 -44.15 -41.55 -11.39
N VAL A 576 -43.52 -40.50 -10.95
CA VAL A 576 -44.02 -39.13 -11.13
C VAL A 576 -42.87 -38.26 -11.67
N ASP A 577 -43.19 -37.57 -12.75
CA ASP A 577 -42.30 -36.63 -13.49
C ASP A 577 -41.61 -35.61 -12.61
N LYS A 578 -40.33 -35.35 -12.91
CA LYS A 578 -39.54 -34.28 -12.28
C LYS A 578 -40.10 -32.92 -12.66
N PRO A 579 -40.29 -31.98 -11.72
CA PRO A 579 -40.65 -30.61 -12.06
C PRO A 579 -39.42 -29.92 -12.68
N GLN A 580 -39.54 -29.49 -13.92
CA GLN A 580 -38.57 -28.61 -14.58
C GLN A 580 -38.56 -27.23 -13.86
N LEU A 581 -37.41 -26.86 -13.34
CA LEU A 581 -37.13 -25.50 -12.95
C LEU A 581 -37.14 -24.63 -14.22
N LYS A 582 -38.13 -23.73 -14.33
CA LYS A 582 -38.22 -22.75 -15.43
C LYS A 582 -37.19 -21.66 -15.22
N ASN A 583 -36.05 -21.73 -15.92
CA ASN A 583 -35.11 -20.64 -16.02
C ASN A 583 -35.69 -19.53 -16.91
N ASP A 584 -35.58 -18.28 -16.46
CA ASP A 584 -36.05 -17.08 -17.18
C ASP A 584 -35.27 -16.83 -18.48
N ILE A 585 -34.11 -17.51 -18.64
CA ILE A 585 -33.18 -17.40 -19.77
C ILE A 585 -32.71 -18.81 -20.16
N LEU A 586 -32.69 -19.08 -21.46
CA LEU A 586 -32.13 -20.29 -22.05
C LEU A 586 -30.71 -20.05 -22.52
N VAL A 587 -29.80 -20.95 -22.15
CA VAL A 587 -28.42 -20.96 -22.60
C VAL A 587 -28.25 -22.12 -23.58
N GLU A 588 -27.75 -21.84 -24.79
CA GLU A 588 -27.58 -22.92 -25.79
C GLU A 588 -26.49 -23.92 -25.33
N GLY A 589 -26.90 -25.18 -25.21
CA GLY A 589 -25.99 -26.30 -24.96
C GLY A 589 -25.64 -26.61 -23.50
N ILE A 590 -26.28 -25.97 -22.51
CA ILE A 590 -25.98 -26.18 -21.10
C ILE A 590 -27.28 -26.19 -20.27
N ASP A 591 -27.62 -27.33 -19.73
CA ASP A 591 -28.71 -27.53 -18.77
C ASP A 591 -28.14 -27.45 -17.36
N ASP A 592 -28.80 -26.67 -16.43
CA ASP A 592 -28.42 -26.52 -15.03
C ASP A 592 -27.26 -25.55 -14.70
N ILE A 593 -27.22 -24.38 -15.33
CA ILE A 593 -26.31 -23.30 -14.89
C ILE A 593 -27.05 -22.17 -14.19
N LYS A 594 -26.44 -21.60 -13.14
CA LYS A 594 -26.96 -20.41 -12.47
C LYS A 594 -26.79 -19.21 -13.41
N VAL A 595 -27.91 -18.58 -13.75
CA VAL A 595 -27.97 -17.40 -14.62
C VAL A 595 -28.39 -16.19 -13.79
N ASN A 596 -27.62 -15.09 -13.85
CA ASN A 596 -27.91 -13.83 -13.18
C ASN A 596 -28.03 -12.69 -14.21
N LEU A 597 -28.90 -11.72 -13.98
CA LEU A 597 -28.98 -10.50 -14.79
C LEU A 597 -27.94 -9.49 -14.32
N ALA A 598 -27.22 -8.87 -15.26
CA ALA A 598 -26.21 -7.85 -14.98
C ALA A 598 -26.83 -6.57 -14.42
N SER A 599 -26.36 -6.12 -13.28
CA SER A 599 -26.83 -4.86 -12.63
C SER A 599 -26.36 -3.60 -13.35
N CYS A 600 -25.28 -3.65 -14.14
CA CYS A 600 -24.75 -2.51 -14.87
C CYS A 600 -25.67 -2.04 -16.01
N CYS A 601 -26.37 -2.96 -16.68
CA CYS A 601 -27.20 -2.65 -17.83
C CYS A 601 -28.68 -3.08 -17.68
N ASN A 602 -29.02 -3.84 -16.64
CA ASN A 602 -30.37 -4.28 -16.28
C ASN A 602 -31.21 -4.71 -17.50
N PRO A 603 -30.86 -5.84 -18.15
CA PRO A 603 -31.59 -6.31 -19.33
C PRO A 603 -33.04 -6.68 -18.98
N VAL A 604 -33.97 -6.39 -19.87
CA VAL A 604 -35.39 -6.73 -19.76
C VAL A 604 -35.82 -7.59 -20.93
N PRO A 605 -36.90 -8.37 -20.83
CA PRO A 605 -37.40 -9.21 -21.95
C PRO A 605 -37.53 -8.40 -23.25
N GLN A 606 -37.18 -9.02 -24.39
CA GLN A 606 -37.03 -8.43 -25.73
C GLN A 606 -35.77 -7.56 -25.94
N ASP A 607 -34.92 -7.34 -24.94
CA ASP A 607 -33.57 -6.83 -25.22
C ASP A 607 -32.76 -7.93 -25.95
N ARG A 608 -31.87 -7.55 -26.84
CA ARG A 608 -30.80 -8.45 -27.34
C ARG A 608 -29.81 -8.63 -26.21
N ILE A 609 -29.60 -9.90 -25.81
CA ILE A 609 -28.78 -10.26 -24.67
C ILE A 609 -27.63 -11.19 -25.06
N VAL A 610 -26.55 -11.12 -24.26
CA VAL A 610 -25.38 -12.01 -24.33
C VAL A 610 -25.06 -12.49 -22.92
N GLY A 611 -24.66 -13.74 -22.76
CA GLY A 611 -24.20 -14.32 -21.50
C GLY A 611 -22.69 -14.16 -21.37
N TYR A 612 -22.22 -13.74 -20.21
CA TYR A 612 -20.82 -13.70 -19.86
C TYR A 612 -20.50 -14.74 -18.80
N ILE A 613 -19.54 -15.65 -19.11
CA ILE A 613 -19.13 -16.70 -18.17
C ILE A 613 -18.23 -16.12 -17.09
N THR A 614 -18.71 -16.15 -15.85
CA THR A 614 -17.97 -15.65 -14.67
C THR A 614 -17.19 -16.78 -13.99
N LYS A 615 -16.01 -16.46 -13.43
CA LYS A 615 -15.22 -17.45 -12.65
C LYS A 615 -15.95 -17.77 -11.34
N GLY A 616 -16.64 -18.93 -11.30
CA GLY A 616 -17.25 -19.48 -10.08
C GLY A 616 -18.70 -19.04 -9.77
N TYR A 617 -19.31 -18.12 -10.54
CA TYR A 617 -20.66 -17.59 -10.26
C TYR A 617 -21.72 -17.88 -11.36
N GLY A 618 -21.43 -18.74 -12.32
CA GLY A 618 -22.32 -19.05 -13.44
C GLY A 618 -22.26 -18.02 -14.57
N ILE A 619 -23.39 -17.77 -15.24
CA ILE A 619 -23.47 -16.85 -16.38
C ILE A 619 -24.16 -15.56 -15.94
N THR A 620 -23.52 -14.43 -16.22
CA THR A 620 -24.14 -13.09 -16.04
C THR A 620 -24.60 -12.57 -17.41
N VAL A 621 -25.89 -12.25 -17.51
CA VAL A 621 -26.51 -11.84 -18.78
C VAL A 621 -26.53 -10.32 -18.89
N HIS A 622 -25.93 -9.83 -19.95
CA HIS A 622 -25.88 -8.40 -20.30
C HIS A 622 -26.69 -8.10 -21.56
N ARG A 623 -27.02 -6.82 -21.76
CA ARG A 623 -27.50 -6.38 -23.08
C ARG A 623 -26.34 -6.48 -24.08
N ALA A 624 -26.60 -6.90 -25.32
CA ALA A 624 -25.57 -7.05 -26.36
C ALA A 624 -24.77 -5.76 -26.66
N MET A 625 -25.35 -4.60 -26.37
CA MET A 625 -24.70 -3.28 -26.55
C MET A 625 -24.08 -2.72 -25.25
N CYS A 626 -23.95 -3.51 -24.20
CA CYS A 626 -23.35 -3.04 -22.95
C CYS A 626 -21.83 -2.83 -23.11
N PRO A 627 -21.29 -1.66 -22.76
CA PRO A 627 -19.84 -1.40 -22.87
C PRO A 627 -18.97 -2.41 -22.11
N ASN A 628 -19.47 -2.92 -20.97
CA ASN A 628 -18.72 -3.85 -20.10
C ASN A 628 -18.52 -5.26 -20.69
N VAL A 629 -19.11 -5.59 -21.84
CA VAL A 629 -18.94 -6.89 -22.51
C VAL A 629 -18.42 -6.75 -23.94
N LYS A 630 -18.25 -5.52 -24.45
CA LYS A 630 -17.85 -5.26 -25.85
C LYS A 630 -16.44 -5.74 -26.20
N GLU A 631 -15.55 -5.84 -25.21
CA GLU A 631 -14.14 -6.22 -25.39
C GLU A 631 -13.81 -7.64 -24.90
N LEU A 632 -14.83 -8.43 -24.54
CA LEU A 632 -14.65 -9.73 -23.86
C LEU A 632 -15.17 -10.91 -24.70
N GLU A 633 -14.89 -10.92 -25.99
CA GLU A 633 -15.43 -11.91 -26.97
C GLU A 633 -15.16 -13.37 -26.60
N GLU A 634 -14.03 -13.70 -25.98
CA GLU A 634 -13.61 -15.08 -25.64
C GLU A 634 -14.47 -15.77 -24.57
N ARG A 635 -15.33 -15.05 -23.84
CA ARG A 635 -16.15 -15.56 -22.73
C ARG A 635 -17.64 -15.32 -22.90
N LEU A 636 -18.05 -14.92 -24.09
CA LEU A 636 -19.45 -14.68 -24.41
C LEU A 636 -20.10 -16.00 -24.87
N VAL A 637 -21.33 -16.19 -24.43
CA VAL A 637 -22.20 -17.31 -24.85
C VAL A 637 -23.56 -16.76 -25.31
N ASP A 638 -24.13 -17.43 -26.30
CA ASP A 638 -25.44 -17.05 -26.78
C ASP A 638 -26.53 -17.47 -25.79
N VAL A 639 -27.38 -16.52 -25.46
CA VAL A 639 -28.49 -16.70 -24.52
C VAL A 639 -29.77 -16.10 -25.10
N LYS A 640 -30.90 -16.68 -24.76
CA LYS A 640 -32.23 -16.23 -25.25
C LYS A 640 -33.20 -16.13 -24.07
N TRP A 641 -34.07 -15.12 -24.14
CA TRP A 641 -35.18 -15.05 -23.19
C TRP A 641 -36.14 -16.22 -23.37
N ASN A 642 -36.55 -16.82 -22.23
CA ASN A 642 -37.62 -17.81 -22.21
C ASN A 642 -38.98 -17.10 -22.24
N GLU A 643 -40.05 -17.80 -22.60
CA GLU A 643 -41.41 -17.24 -22.58
C GLU A 643 -41.84 -16.98 -21.11
N LEU A 644 -41.90 -15.70 -20.73
CA LEU A 644 -42.31 -15.25 -19.40
C LEU A 644 -43.57 -14.45 -19.49
N LYS A 645 -44.65 -14.90 -18.84
CA LYS A 645 -45.90 -14.11 -18.68
C LYS A 645 -45.99 -13.61 -17.25
N GLY A 646 -46.14 -12.30 -17.07
CA GLY A 646 -46.52 -11.67 -15.80
C GLY A 646 -45.36 -11.40 -14.83
N LYS A 647 -44.09 -11.46 -15.26
CA LYS A 647 -42.92 -11.18 -14.43
C LYS A 647 -42.32 -9.81 -14.80
N LYS A 648 -42.13 -8.94 -13.79
CA LYS A 648 -41.55 -7.61 -14.01
C LYS A 648 -40.05 -7.58 -13.68
N PHE A 649 -39.27 -6.90 -14.52
CA PHE A 649 -37.82 -6.82 -14.43
C PHE A 649 -37.36 -5.37 -14.14
N PRO A 650 -36.35 -5.15 -13.27
CA PRO A 650 -35.86 -3.83 -12.95
C PRO A 650 -35.04 -3.23 -14.09
N THR A 651 -35.24 -1.95 -14.36
CA THR A 651 -34.37 -1.17 -15.24
C THR A 651 -34.23 0.26 -14.75
N ASN A 652 -33.10 0.90 -15.04
CA ASN A 652 -32.81 2.26 -14.60
C ASN A 652 -33.00 3.23 -15.76
N ILE A 653 -33.68 4.33 -15.50
CA ILE A 653 -33.82 5.47 -16.40
C ILE A 653 -33.37 6.75 -15.73
N ILE A 654 -32.84 7.68 -16.52
CA ILE A 654 -32.55 9.04 -16.10
C ILE A 654 -33.40 10.01 -16.88
N ILE A 655 -33.99 10.99 -16.20
CA ILE A 655 -34.88 11.98 -16.77
C ILE A 655 -34.27 13.35 -16.50
N HIS A 656 -33.97 14.09 -17.55
CA HIS A 656 -33.56 15.49 -17.50
C HIS A 656 -34.78 16.38 -17.70
N ALA A 657 -35.00 17.33 -16.83
CA ALA A 657 -36.23 18.12 -16.84
C ALA A 657 -36.01 19.53 -16.29
N GLU A 658 -36.86 20.49 -16.78
CA GLU A 658 -36.91 21.85 -16.27
C GLU A 658 -37.39 21.88 -14.80
N LYS A 659 -36.97 22.90 -14.03
CA LYS A 659 -37.41 23.12 -12.65
C LYS A 659 -38.88 23.52 -12.60
N LYS A 660 -39.79 22.58 -12.21
CA LYS A 660 -41.20 22.82 -11.91
C LYS A 660 -41.63 22.02 -10.71
N GLU A 661 -42.37 22.65 -9.80
CA GLU A 661 -42.76 22.09 -8.50
C GLU A 661 -43.64 20.82 -8.58
N ASP A 662 -44.48 20.66 -9.60
CA ASP A 662 -45.40 19.52 -9.72
C ASP A 662 -44.92 18.43 -10.68
N LEU A 663 -43.73 18.53 -11.24
CA LEU A 663 -43.28 17.61 -12.29
C LEU A 663 -43.14 16.16 -11.80
N LEU A 664 -42.63 15.96 -10.60
CA LEU A 664 -42.45 14.63 -10.02
C LEU A 664 -43.83 13.92 -9.82
N LEU A 665 -44.85 14.63 -9.40
CA LEU A 665 -46.20 14.09 -9.24
C LEU A 665 -46.77 13.67 -10.61
N ASN A 666 -46.52 14.46 -11.64
CA ASN A 666 -46.96 14.15 -13.02
C ASN A 666 -46.22 12.94 -13.60
N ILE A 667 -44.93 12.77 -13.31
CA ILE A 667 -44.16 11.58 -13.69
C ILE A 667 -44.73 10.34 -12.98
N ILE A 668 -45.01 10.41 -11.66
CA ILE A 668 -45.59 9.31 -10.89
C ILE A 668 -47.00 8.96 -11.42
N ALA A 669 -47.84 9.95 -11.73
CA ALA A 669 -49.16 9.70 -12.30
C ALA A 669 -49.11 9.00 -13.67
N LYS A 670 -48.07 9.22 -14.46
CA LYS A 670 -47.85 8.53 -15.75
C LYS A 670 -47.50 7.05 -15.58
N THR A 671 -46.75 6.68 -14.53
CA THR A 671 -46.37 5.27 -14.30
C THR A 671 -47.61 4.41 -14.04
N THR A 672 -48.58 4.94 -13.33
CA THR A 672 -49.85 4.24 -13.04
C THR A 672 -50.68 3.92 -14.29
N LYS A 673 -50.57 4.78 -15.35
CA LYS A 673 -51.23 4.59 -16.64
C LYS A 673 -50.52 3.66 -17.60
N SER A 674 -49.24 3.41 -17.39
CA SER A 674 -48.34 2.68 -18.33
C SER A 674 -47.94 1.29 -17.86
N ASP A 675 -48.58 0.76 -16.78
CA ASP A 675 -48.25 -0.53 -16.14
C ASP A 675 -46.79 -0.69 -15.72
N VAL A 676 -46.15 0.43 -15.36
CA VAL A 676 -44.80 0.52 -14.87
C VAL A 676 -44.84 0.73 -13.36
N THR A 677 -44.07 -0.04 -12.61
CA THR A 677 -43.97 0.09 -11.15
C THR A 677 -42.67 0.78 -10.77
N ILE A 678 -42.71 1.84 -10.00
CA ILE A 678 -41.54 2.53 -9.48
C ILE A 678 -40.98 1.76 -8.28
N ARG A 679 -39.66 1.52 -8.27
CA ARG A 679 -38.95 0.92 -7.13
C ARG A 679 -38.22 1.97 -6.31
N THR A 680 -37.48 2.86 -6.96
CA THR A 680 -36.74 3.95 -6.33
C THR A 680 -36.74 5.19 -7.21
N ILE A 681 -36.68 6.38 -6.59
CA ILE A 681 -36.49 7.66 -7.25
C ILE A 681 -35.45 8.44 -6.46
N ASN A 682 -34.38 8.84 -7.12
CA ASN A 682 -33.39 9.78 -6.62
C ASN A 682 -33.49 11.08 -7.40
N THR A 683 -33.47 12.22 -6.72
CA THR A 683 -33.60 13.52 -7.35
C THR A 683 -32.32 14.32 -7.09
N TYR A 684 -31.71 14.80 -8.15
CA TYR A 684 -30.54 15.69 -8.10
C TYR A 684 -30.93 17.03 -8.73
N THR A 685 -30.65 18.13 -8.03
CA THR A 685 -30.95 19.47 -8.53
C THR A 685 -29.65 20.20 -8.86
N ASN A 686 -29.44 20.55 -10.12
CA ASN A 686 -28.36 21.44 -10.59
C ASN A 686 -28.89 22.88 -10.71
N LYS A 687 -27.97 23.84 -10.99
CA LYS A 687 -28.35 25.26 -11.05
C LYS A 687 -29.45 25.56 -12.08
N GLU A 688 -29.57 24.80 -13.16
CA GLU A 688 -30.52 25.04 -14.25
C GLU A 688 -31.57 23.93 -14.45
N ASP A 689 -31.28 22.65 -14.12
CA ASP A 689 -32.13 21.50 -14.40
C ASP A 689 -32.33 20.60 -13.18
N ASN A 690 -33.45 19.84 -13.18
CA ASN A 690 -33.71 18.71 -12.28
C ASN A 690 -33.42 17.40 -13.01
N VAL A 691 -32.67 16.52 -12.35
CA VAL A 691 -32.37 15.17 -12.85
C VAL A 691 -33.01 14.16 -11.93
N TYR A 692 -33.87 13.27 -12.50
CA TYR A 692 -34.49 12.18 -11.77
C TYR A 692 -33.91 10.85 -12.22
N GLU A 693 -33.20 10.15 -11.34
CA GLU A 693 -32.77 8.76 -11.56
C GLU A 693 -33.81 7.83 -10.99
N MET A 694 -34.43 7.01 -11.82
CA MET A 694 -35.51 6.12 -11.40
C MET A 694 -35.17 4.66 -11.71
N THR A 695 -35.37 3.79 -10.72
CA THR A 695 -35.44 2.34 -10.95
C THR A 695 -36.91 1.95 -11.10
N ILE A 696 -37.26 1.42 -12.25
CA ILE A 696 -38.63 1.00 -12.58
C ILE A 696 -38.68 -0.48 -12.90
N LEU A 697 -39.82 -1.11 -12.67
CA LEU A 697 -40.11 -2.50 -12.99
C LEU A 697 -41.03 -2.55 -14.22
N VAL A 698 -40.61 -3.28 -15.27
CA VAL A 698 -41.33 -3.44 -16.53
C VAL A 698 -41.38 -4.91 -16.94
N GLU A 699 -42.45 -5.33 -17.65
CA GLU A 699 -42.61 -6.70 -18.14
C GLU A 699 -41.75 -6.96 -19.40
N ALA A 700 -41.68 -5.97 -20.29
CA ALA A 700 -40.94 -6.09 -21.55
C ALA A 700 -40.39 -4.73 -22.02
N LYS A 701 -39.47 -4.80 -23.00
CA LYS A 701 -38.87 -3.61 -23.62
C LYS A 701 -39.92 -2.68 -24.25
N GLU A 702 -41.00 -3.23 -24.80
CA GLU A 702 -42.09 -2.43 -25.39
C GLU A 702 -42.75 -1.52 -24.35
N ASN A 703 -43.03 -2.02 -23.14
CA ASN A 703 -43.58 -1.22 -22.05
C ASN A 703 -42.65 -0.10 -21.62
N LEU A 704 -41.34 -0.40 -21.58
CA LEU A 704 -40.31 0.58 -21.28
C LEU A 704 -40.24 1.69 -22.31
N VAL A 705 -40.18 1.33 -23.61
CA VAL A 705 -40.10 2.29 -24.72
C VAL A 705 -41.35 3.18 -24.78
N LYS A 706 -42.52 2.59 -24.60
CA LYS A 706 -43.77 3.32 -24.52
C LYS A 706 -43.75 4.34 -23.38
N PHE A 707 -43.36 3.91 -22.19
CA PHE A 707 -43.27 4.78 -21.00
C PHE A 707 -42.27 5.91 -21.20
N MET A 708 -41.06 5.64 -21.74
CA MET A 708 -40.06 6.67 -22.04
C MET A 708 -40.58 7.67 -23.12
N THR A 709 -41.30 7.17 -24.11
CA THR A 709 -41.89 8.03 -25.16
C THR A 709 -42.99 8.94 -24.57
N ASP A 710 -43.83 8.38 -23.70
CA ASP A 710 -44.86 9.15 -23.01
C ASP A 710 -44.27 10.23 -22.10
N LEU A 711 -43.14 9.96 -21.48
CA LEU A 711 -42.42 10.96 -20.68
C LEU A 711 -41.82 12.07 -21.58
N ARG A 712 -41.19 11.73 -22.71
CA ARG A 712 -40.61 12.70 -23.66
C ARG A 712 -41.66 13.65 -24.27
N GLN A 713 -42.92 13.24 -24.30
CA GLN A 713 -44.03 14.10 -24.79
C GLN A 713 -44.48 15.15 -23.76
N MET A 714 -43.96 15.10 -22.50
CA MET A 714 -44.30 16.11 -21.50
C MET A 714 -43.45 17.37 -21.71
N LYS A 715 -44.12 18.54 -21.79
CA LYS A 715 -43.49 19.85 -22.16
C LYS A 715 -42.32 20.28 -21.25
N SER A 716 -42.19 19.68 -20.06
CA SER A 716 -41.15 20.05 -19.09
C SER A 716 -40.04 19.01 -18.95
N ILE A 717 -40.05 17.97 -19.78
CA ILE A 717 -39.00 16.97 -19.86
C ILE A 717 -38.08 17.26 -21.03
N ILE A 718 -36.79 17.40 -20.78
CA ILE A 718 -35.77 17.72 -21.77
C ILE A 718 -35.36 16.44 -22.49
N ASP A 719 -35.03 15.39 -21.73
CA ASP A 719 -34.71 14.07 -22.26
C ASP A 719 -34.94 12.95 -21.25
N VAL A 720 -35.07 11.72 -21.77
CA VAL A 720 -35.22 10.50 -20.97
C VAL A 720 -34.33 9.43 -21.58
N GLU A 721 -33.37 8.96 -20.81
CA GLU A 721 -32.42 7.93 -21.24
C GLU A 721 -32.49 6.70 -20.35
N ARG A 722 -32.14 5.55 -20.93
CA ARG A 722 -31.95 4.31 -20.17
C ARG A 722 -30.51 4.22 -19.67
N LEU A 723 -30.32 4.26 -18.38
CA LEU A 723 -29.01 4.31 -17.75
C LEU A 723 -28.27 2.96 -17.93
N ILE A 724 -26.97 3.05 -18.27
CA ILE A 724 -25.99 1.96 -18.16
C ILE A 724 -24.96 2.44 -17.14
N LYS A 725 -24.84 1.69 -16.04
CA LYS A 725 -23.87 2.00 -14.95
C LYS A 725 -22.52 1.36 -15.21
#